data_7febd342830d2a663ba2c9b8e808130d
#
_entry.id   7febd342830d2a663ba2c9b8e808130d
#
_cell.length_a   1.000
_cell.length_b   1.000
_cell.length_c   1.000
_cell.angle_alpha   90.00
_cell.angle_beta   90.00
_cell.angle_gamma   90.00
#
_symmetry.space_group_name_H-M   'P 1'
#
loop_
_entity.id
_entity.type
_entity.pdbx_description
1 polymer ?
#
loop_
_entity_poly.entity_id
_entity_poly.type
_entity_poly.pdbx_seq_one_letter_code
_entity_poly.pdbx_strand_id
1 'polypeptide(L)'
;MFIKRFFNLVFAAVLFTWVPPAFTQTLEEVVVTAQIREQSLQDVPISVSAIAGEDIADRSVDNLQSLSASVPNFMVVETQIDTSISIRGVRSGANKGFEQSVPMNFDGVVYPRSQLARTPLVDLERVEVLRGPQPTLFGKNAIGGAVSITSAKPTEEFEGKFSTSHESDHGEDQSLLVLSGALSDNLLGRLTVSTREMDGWITNTNMKRIEPQRDETYIRGQLAWTAGDVDFNLKVETADFDSVGYAMEALAPQDGYSLVFAGPIAVETNEDWVRSSGETFSQNTMDNFVLTANYPMDGGGTLTSITGHVEYDSYEVLDVDYVGLEILDGTNQTEKYDQWSQEIRYTSPGGEDVDYIVGAYFQTADVDVTDYVPLGSFLALAGPPVSLLVGTNWDRLYAQSSDMYSVFGQADINLQGNWRLTLGARYSNEDKDGSRKLTLDGTGTALAGSPLLNVLWAGVLNVGPHDVASSRSENSFDPMVRLSYDLSDNSQMYVSYTEGSKAGGFDIRGNSIPGTPLVSSAGGWEFEEENATNIEWGYKMKSDRASFDFTYFTTEYDDLQTSVFDGVLGFKVGNASAAELDGFEMQGRYLLTDNLEFYASMASLDYKFTDWKTVSAHTVRLPQMVFIVTDLVPALFLLLKIQRMLDLHTILFYQITGCLMLI
;
A
#
# COMPACT_ATOMS: atom_id res chain seq x y z
N MET A 1 19.57 -23.10 -21.14
CA MET A 1 20.49 -22.92 -20.00
C MET A 1 19.74 -22.92 -18.65
N PHE A 2 18.51 -22.47 -18.63
CA PHE A 2 17.63 -22.42 -17.45
C PHE A 2 17.21 -23.79 -16.90
N ILE A 3 16.86 -24.75 -17.76
CA ILE A 3 16.38 -26.09 -17.35
C ILE A 3 17.45 -26.89 -16.56
N LYS A 4 18.74 -26.74 -16.87
CA LYS A 4 19.82 -27.42 -16.12
C LYS A 4 20.05 -26.82 -14.71
N ARG A 5 19.71 -25.55 -14.48
CA ARG A 5 19.82 -24.92 -13.14
C ARG A 5 18.62 -25.25 -12.27
N PHE A 6 17.45 -25.43 -12.87
CA PHE A 6 16.24 -25.84 -12.15
C PHE A 6 16.37 -27.28 -11.62
N PHE A 7 16.94 -28.20 -12.40
CA PHE A 7 17.16 -29.57 -11.93
C PHE A 7 18.17 -29.69 -10.78
N ASN A 8 19.17 -28.81 -10.71
CA ASN A 8 20.13 -28.82 -9.61
C ASN A 8 19.55 -28.25 -8.31
N LEU A 9 18.58 -27.34 -8.37
CA LEU A 9 17.86 -26.80 -7.21
C LEU A 9 16.83 -27.81 -6.66
N VAL A 10 16.14 -28.52 -7.54
CA VAL A 10 15.21 -29.60 -7.15
C VAL A 10 15.97 -30.78 -6.52
N PHE A 11 17.21 -31.07 -6.96
CA PHE A 11 18.04 -32.11 -6.37
C PHE A 11 18.58 -31.74 -4.99
N ALA A 12 18.75 -30.45 -4.67
CA ALA A 12 19.12 -30.01 -3.32
C ALA A 12 17.95 -30.14 -2.32
N ALA A 13 16.72 -30.00 -2.79
CA ALA A 13 15.50 -30.14 -1.98
C ALA A 13 15.19 -31.62 -1.62
N VAL A 14 15.66 -32.58 -2.42
CA VAL A 14 15.40 -34.01 -2.20
C VAL A 14 16.35 -34.66 -1.15
N LEU A 15 17.45 -34.00 -0.78
CA LEU A 15 18.40 -34.52 0.20
C LEU A 15 18.02 -34.30 1.67
N PHE A 16 16.87 -33.68 1.96
CA PHE A 16 16.42 -33.39 3.33
C PHE A 16 15.47 -34.44 3.96
N THR A 17 15.30 -35.60 3.36
CA THR A 17 14.30 -36.59 3.83
C THR A 17 14.82 -37.64 4.86
N TRP A 18 15.94 -37.39 5.53
CA TRP A 18 16.44 -38.33 6.54
C TRP A 18 16.69 -37.66 7.88
N VAL A 19 15.62 -37.51 8.70
CA VAL A 19 15.72 -37.17 10.14
C VAL A 19 14.96 -38.24 10.94
N PRO A 20 15.54 -38.80 12.00
CA PRO A 20 14.88 -39.84 12.80
C PRO A 20 13.73 -39.29 13.65
N PRO A 21 12.69 -40.10 13.92
CA PRO A 21 11.49 -39.67 14.62
C PRO A 21 11.72 -39.60 16.14
N ALA A 22 11.90 -38.38 16.65
CA ALA A 22 11.84 -38.09 18.09
C ALA A 22 11.54 -36.64 18.38
N PHE A 23 10.59 -36.03 17.64
CA PHE A 23 10.20 -34.65 17.87
C PHE A 23 8.69 -34.57 18.13
N THR A 24 8.31 -33.83 19.15
CA THR A 24 6.92 -33.76 19.66
C THR A 24 6.18 -32.47 19.29
N GLN A 25 6.89 -31.46 18.75
CA GLN A 25 6.29 -30.19 18.38
C GLN A 25 5.88 -30.22 16.91
N THR A 26 4.64 -29.79 16.66
CA THR A 26 4.08 -29.56 15.33
C THR A 26 4.25 -28.11 14.94
N LEU A 27 4.35 -27.84 13.64
CA LEU A 27 4.32 -26.48 13.10
C LEU A 27 3.02 -25.81 13.51
N GLU A 28 3.11 -24.60 14.08
CA GLU A 28 1.93 -23.85 14.47
C GLU A 28 1.05 -23.53 13.25
N GLU A 29 -0.24 -23.80 13.37
CA GLU A 29 -1.20 -23.56 12.32
C GLU A 29 -1.51 -22.06 12.23
N VAL A 30 -1.22 -21.45 11.07
CA VAL A 30 -1.56 -20.06 10.81
C VAL A 30 -3.02 -19.99 10.36
N VAL A 31 -3.85 -19.35 11.16
CA VAL A 31 -5.27 -19.09 10.84
C VAL A 31 -5.40 -17.76 10.13
N VAL A 32 -6.18 -17.72 9.07
CA VAL A 32 -6.46 -16.53 8.27
C VAL A 32 -7.95 -16.26 8.18
N THR A 33 -8.30 -14.99 7.93
CA THR A 33 -9.66 -14.55 7.62
C THR A 33 -9.78 -13.96 6.21
N ALA A 34 -8.83 -14.28 5.36
CA ALA A 34 -8.74 -13.82 3.97
C ALA A 34 -10.04 -14.04 3.15
N GLN A 35 -10.88 -14.98 3.56
CA GLN A 35 -12.21 -15.22 2.99
C GLN A 35 -13.36 -14.89 3.97
N ILE A 36 -13.12 -13.98 4.92
CA ILE A 36 -14.11 -13.57 5.94
C ILE A 36 -14.57 -14.75 6.84
N ARG A 37 -13.87 -15.87 6.77
CA ARG A 37 -14.00 -17.04 7.62
C ARG A 37 -12.64 -17.39 8.20
N GLU A 38 -12.62 -17.81 9.45
CA GLU A 38 -11.41 -18.38 10.04
C GLU A 38 -11.12 -19.75 9.39
N GLN A 39 -10.01 -19.83 8.71
CA GLN A 39 -9.56 -21.03 8.01
C GLN A 39 -8.04 -21.18 8.17
N SER A 40 -7.53 -22.40 8.08
CA SER A 40 -6.09 -22.61 7.97
C SER A 40 -5.55 -21.97 6.70
N LEU A 41 -4.42 -21.28 6.79
CA LEU A 41 -3.73 -20.67 5.64
C LEU A 41 -3.56 -21.66 4.46
N GLN A 42 -3.33 -22.93 4.80
CA GLN A 42 -3.11 -23.98 3.79
C GLN A 42 -4.41 -24.49 3.14
N ASP A 43 -5.56 -24.25 3.78
CA ASP A 43 -6.86 -24.68 3.25
C ASP A 43 -7.51 -23.60 2.37
N VAL A 44 -6.97 -22.38 2.39
CA VAL A 44 -7.45 -21.26 1.56
C VAL A 44 -6.80 -21.27 0.18
N PRO A 45 -7.54 -21.51 -0.92
CA PRO A 45 -6.99 -21.67 -2.26
C PRO A 45 -6.72 -20.33 -2.97
N ILE A 46 -5.92 -19.46 -2.36
CA ILE A 46 -5.42 -18.18 -2.88
C ILE A 46 -3.96 -17.97 -2.53
N SER A 47 -3.28 -17.10 -3.26
CA SER A 47 -1.95 -16.64 -2.89
C SER A 47 -2.04 -15.62 -1.74
N VAL A 48 -1.67 -16.04 -0.54
CA VAL A 48 -1.72 -15.21 0.66
C VAL A 48 -0.52 -15.50 1.58
N SER A 49 0.00 -14.46 2.21
CA SER A 49 0.94 -14.57 3.33
C SER A 49 0.26 -14.00 4.56
N ALA A 50 0.32 -14.73 5.67
CA ALA A 50 -0.20 -14.27 6.95
C ALA A 50 0.90 -14.32 8.01
N ILE A 51 0.95 -13.29 8.83
CA ILE A 51 1.91 -13.14 9.92
C ILE A 51 1.11 -12.88 11.19
N ALA A 52 1.30 -13.73 12.19
CA ALA A 52 0.64 -13.60 13.48
C ALA A 52 1.18 -12.38 14.25
N GLY A 53 0.36 -11.79 15.12
CA GLY A 53 0.75 -10.64 15.91
C GLY A 53 1.95 -10.89 16.84
N GLU A 54 2.12 -12.12 17.34
CA GLU A 54 3.30 -12.52 18.10
C GLU A 54 4.56 -12.50 17.23
N ASP A 55 4.52 -13.06 16.02
CA ASP A 55 5.62 -12.99 15.05
C ASP A 55 5.99 -11.55 14.66
N ILE A 56 5.00 -10.67 14.52
CA ILE A 56 5.18 -9.24 14.25
C ILE A 56 5.97 -8.60 15.39
N ALA A 57 5.56 -8.84 16.63
CA ALA A 57 6.20 -8.30 17.83
C ALA A 57 7.63 -8.87 18.03
N ASP A 58 7.80 -10.18 17.84
CA ASP A 58 9.09 -10.87 18.05
C ASP A 58 10.14 -10.47 17.00
N ARG A 59 9.71 -10.17 15.79
CA ARG A 59 10.59 -9.72 14.70
C ARG A 59 10.77 -8.21 14.65
N SER A 60 10.19 -7.46 15.58
CA SER A 60 10.19 -6.00 15.58
C SER A 60 9.71 -5.41 14.25
N VAL A 61 8.64 -6.00 13.70
CA VAL A 61 7.96 -5.49 12.53
C VAL A 61 6.92 -4.47 13.00
N ASP A 62 7.24 -3.21 12.94
CA ASP A 62 6.45 -2.10 13.52
C ASP A 62 5.63 -1.33 12.49
N ASN A 63 5.91 -1.55 11.20
CA ASN A 63 5.23 -0.90 10.09
C ASN A 63 5.18 -1.79 8.84
N LEU A 64 4.41 -1.36 7.85
CA LEU A 64 4.28 -2.09 6.58
C LEU A 64 5.60 -2.16 5.77
N GLN A 65 6.50 -1.19 5.93
CA GLN A 65 7.78 -1.21 5.23
C GLN A 65 8.69 -2.32 5.76
N SER A 66 8.78 -2.48 7.07
CA SER A 66 9.52 -3.60 7.69
C SER A 66 8.86 -4.95 7.38
N LEU A 67 7.52 -5.01 7.33
CA LEU A 67 6.79 -6.21 6.90
C LEU A 67 7.15 -6.63 5.47
N SER A 68 7.41 -5.69 4.57
CA SER A 68 7.71 -5.97 3.17
C SER A 68 8.96 -6.83 2.98
N ALA A 69 9.90 -6.79 3.92
CA ALA A 69 11.10 -7.63 3.89
C ALA A 69 10.79 -9.14 4.07
N SER A 70 9.61 -9.48 4.61
CA SER A 70 9.21 -10.85 4.94
C SER A 70 8.22 -11.46 3.95
N VAL A 71 7.59 -10.65 3.07
CA VAL A 71 6.53 -11.10 2.16
C VAL A 71 6.99 -11.00 0.70
N PRO A 72 6.95 -12.10 -0.09
CA PRO A 72 7.37 -12.07 -1.48
C PRO A 72 6.42 -11.20 -2.33
N ASN A 73 6.97 -10.46 -3.30
CA ASN A 73 6.24 -9.54 -4.19
C ASN A 73 5.39 -8.48 -3.47
N PHE A 74 5.68 -8.20 -2.21
CA PHE A 74 5.09 -7.11 -1.44
C PHE A 74 6.17 -6.07 -1.15
N MET A 75 5.91 -4.82 -1.49
CA MET A 75 6.84 -3.72 -1.27
C MET A 75 6.08 -2.48 -0.80
N VAL A 76 6.63 -1.82 0.20
CA VAL A 76 6.14 -0.54 0.67
C VAL A 76 7.26 0.48 0.53
N VAL A 77 6.95 1.59 -0.13
CA VAL A 77 7.88 2.69 -0.34
C VAL A 77 7.28 3.95 0.24
N GLU A 78 7.94 4.50 1.23
CA GLU A 78 7.61 5.80 1.77
C GLU A 78 8.39 6.87 1.00
N THR A 79 7.67 7.80 0.39
CA THR A 79 8.24 8.96 -0.30
C THR A 79 7.96 10.22 0.51
N GLN A 80 8.39 11.36 0.00
CA GLN A 80 8.10 12.66 0.60
C GLN A 80 6.58 12.97 0.64
N ILE A 81 5.84 12.49 -0.35
CA ILE A 81 4.44 12.88 -0.59
C ILE A 81 3.42 11.75 -0.40
N ASP A 82 3.86 10.49 -0.32
CA ASP A 82 2.98 9.35 -0.12
C ASP A 82 3.69 8.13 0.48
N THR A 83 2.90 7.17 0.95
CA THR A 83 3.34 5.81 1.27
C THR A 83 2.68 4.86 0.30
N SER A 84 3.45 4.34 -0.63
CA SER A 84 2.93 3.49 -1.71
C SER A 84 3.07 2.01 -1.38
N ILE A 85 1.95 1.29 -1.43
CA ILE A 85 1.91 -0.16 -1.31
C ILE A 85 1.90 -0.77 -2.70
N SER A 86 2.80 -1.72 -2.94
CA SER A 86 2.90 -2.48 -4.18
C SER A 86 2.78 -3.98 -3.93
N ILE A 87 1.93 -4.66 -4.68
CA ILE A 87 1.86 -6.11 -4.75
C ILE A 87 2.07 -6.53 -6.20
N ARG A 88 2.99 -7.48 -6.43
CA ARG A 88 3.36 -7.94 -7.79
C ARG A 88 3.74 -6.80 -8.73
N GLY A 89 4.37 -5.74 -8.19
CA GLY A 89 4.77 -4.56 -8.97
C GLY A 89 3.65 -3.56 -9.29
N VAL A 90 2.40 -3.84 -8.90
CA VAL A 90 1.26 -2.96 -9.13
C VAL A 90 1.07 -2.04 -7.94
N ARG A 91 1.02 -0.74 -8.19
CA ARG A 91 0.82 0.30 -7.19
C ARG A 91 0.14 1.52 -7.81
N SER A 92 -0.46 2.34 -6.98
CA SER A 92 -0.86 3.70 -7.38
C SER A 92 0.34 4.64 -7.39
N GLY A 93 0.36 5.56 -8.32
CA GLY A 93 1.40 6.61 -8.37
C GLY A 93 1.21 7.64 -7.24
N ALA A 94 2.24 8.46 -7.03
CA ALA A 94 2.26 9.55 -6.06
C ALA A 94 1.36 10.72 -6.49
N ASN A 95 0.07 10.51 -6.53
CA ASN A 95 -0.94 11.51 -6.86
C ASN A 95 -2.14 11.35 -5.93
N LYS A 96 -2.42 12.37 -5.13
CA LYS A 96 -3.54 12.35 -4.18
C LYS A 96 -4.94 12.28 -4.83
N GLY A 97 -5.04 12.35 -6.16
CA GLY A 97 -6.25 12.02 -6.91
C GLY A 97 -6.49 10.52 -7.10
N PHE A 98 -5.47 9.68 -6.86
CA PHE A 98 -5.61 8.23 -6.96
C PHE A 98 -6.11 7.62 -5.65
N GLU A 99 -6.99 6.65 -5.77
CA GLU A 99 -7.17 5.64 -4.75
C GLU A 99 -6.10 4.54 -4.90
N GLN A 100 -5.81 3.82 -3.81
CA GLN A 100 -4.74 2.82 -3.83
C GLN A 100 -5.16 1.56 -4.60
N SER A 101 -4.28 1.06 -5.49
CA SER A 101 -4.47 -0.21 -6.21
C SER A 101 -4.32 -1.45 -5.31
N VAL A 102 -3.82 -1.24 -4.09
CA VAL A 102 -3.73 -2.20 -3.01
C VAL A 102 -4.33 -1.54 -1.77
N PRO A 103 -5.64 -1.67 -1.53
CA PRO A 103 -6.28 -1.12 -0.34
C PRO A 103 -5.79 -1.85 0.91
N MET A 104 -5.69 -1.09 2.00
CA MET A 104 -5.52 -1.61 3.33
C MET A 104 -6.90 -1.73 3.99
N ASN A 105 -7.19 -2.88 4.57
CA ASN A 105 -8.41 -3.13 5.34
C ASN A 105 -8.02 -3.31 6.80
N PHE A 106 -8.53 -2.48 7.69
CA PHE A 106 -8.26 -2.57 9.12
C PHE A 106 -9.57 -2.84 9.88
N ASP A 107 -9.67 -4.04 10.48
CA ASP A 107 -10.86 -4.56 11.18
C ASP A 107 -12.16 -4.43 10.36
N GLY A 108 -12.08 -4.66 9.04
CA GLY A 108 -13.22 -4.62 8.13
C GLY A 108 -13.52 -3.24 7.53
N VAL A 109 -12.74 -2.20 7.85
CA VAL A 109 -12.87 -0.87 7.25
C VAL A 109 -11.73 -0.62 6.27
N VAL A 110 -12.06 -0.17 5.07
CA VAL A 110 -11.09 0.11 4.00
C VAL A 110 -10.44 1.48 4.21
N TYR A 111 -9.11 1.52 4.17
CA TYR A 111 -8.28 2.71 4.20
C TYR A 111 -7.74 2.98 2.79
N PRO A 112 -8.41 3.85 2.01
CA PRO A 112 -8.10 4.00 0.58
C PRO A 112 -6.97 5.01 0.30
N ARG A 113 -6.52 5.76 1.31
CA ARG A 113 -5.52 6.82 1.16
C ARG A 113 -4.13 6.32 1.51
N SER A 114 -3.13 6.75 0.73
CA SER A 114 -1.74 6.31 0.89
C SER A 114 -1.13 6.67 2.25
N GLN A 115 -1.52 7.80 2.82
CA GLN A 115 -1.00 8.25 4.11
C GLN A 115 -1.45 7.35 5.27
N LEU A 116 -2.64 6.76 5.18
CA LEU A 116 -3.15 5.82 6.17
C LEU A 116 -2.32 4.52 6.26
N ALA A 117 -1.50 4.23 5.25
CA ALA A 117 -0.54 3.12 5.27
C ALA A 117 0.62 3.30 6.28
N ARG A 118 0.72 4.47 6.91
CA ARG A 118 1.66 4.75 8.02
C ARG A 118 1.17 4.26 9.38
N THR A 119 -0.08 3.79 9.48
CA THR A 119 -0.63 3.25 10.74
C THR A 119 0.30 2.19 11.33
N PRO A 120 0.71 2.31 12.62
CA PRO A 120 1.61 1.37 13.24
C PRO A 120 1.04 -0.04 13.34
N LEU A 121 1.88 -1.05 13.13
CA LEU A 121 1.53 -2.46 13.27
C LEU A 121 1.74 -2.93 14.72
N VAL A 122 1.01 -2.35 15.67
CA VAL A 122 1.16 -2.63 17.11
C VAL A 122 -0.08 -3.33 17.67
N ASP A 123 0.15 -4.31 18.54
CA ASP A 123 -0.90 -5.02 19.26
C ASP A 123 -1.96 -5.58 18.32
N LEU A 124 -1.50 -6.37 17.37
CA LEU A 124 -2.32 -7.00 16.33
C LEU A 124 -2.57 -8.47 16.63
N GLU A 125 -3.66 -8.99 16.13
CA GLU A 125 -3.90 -10.44 16.05
C GLU A 125 -3.13 -11.03 14.87
N ARG A 126 -3.18 -10.36 13.69
CA ARG A 126 -2.45 -10.77 12.46
C ARG A 126 -2.48 -9.70 11.38
N VAL A 127 -1.58 -9.87 10.41
CA VAL A 127 -1.60 -9.16 9.12
C VAL A 127 -1.60 -10.19 8.00
N GLU A 128 -2.49 -10.02 7.04
CA GLU A 128 -2.65 -10.87 5.87
C GLU A 128 -2.37 -10.04 4.61
N VAL A 129 -1.49 -10.53 3.74
CA VAL A 129 -1.21 -9.93 2.43
C VAL A 129 -1.75 -10.86 1.34
N LEU A 130 -2.86 -10.45 0.73
CA LEU A 130 -3.52 -11.17 -0.34
C LEU A 130 -3.01 -10.66 -1.68
N ARG A 131 -2.54 -11.55 -2.55
CA ARG A 131 -1.93 -11.19 -3.81
C ARG A 131 -2.84 -11.48 -5.00
N GLY A 132 -2.73 -10.63 -6.04
CA GLY A 132 -3.66 -10.64 -7.17
C GLY A 132 -5.02 -10.00 -6.84
N PRO A 133 -5.87 -9.73 -7.84
CA PRO A 133 -7.15 -9.05 -7.64
C PRO A 133 -8.05 -9.72 -6.59
N GLN A 134 -8.58 -8.91 -5.65
CA GLN A 134 -9.44 -9.36 -4.54
C GLN A 134 -10.74 -8.54 -4.43
N PRO A 135 -11.46 -8.24 -5.53
CA PRO A 135 -12.56 -7.28 -5.49
C PRO A 135 -13.80 -7.80 -4.75
N THR A 136 -14.07 -9.12 -4.82
CA THR A 136 -15.31 -9.70 -4.28
C THR A 136 -15.51 -9.35 -2.80
N LEU A 137 -14.50 -9.59 -1.97
CA LEU A 137 -14.60 -9.41 -0.51
C LEU A 137 -13.93 -8.14 0.00
N PHE A 138 -12.91 -7.62 -0.68
CA PHE A 138 -12.16 -6.43 -0.26
C PHE A 138 -12.56 -5.15 -1.00
N GLY A 139 -13.46 -5.25 -1.95
CA GLY A 139 -14.05 -4.10 -2.64
C GLY A 139 -13.30 -3.65 -3.87
N LYS A 140 -13.82 -2.59 -4.49
CA LYS A 140 -13.17 -1.95 -5.64
C LYS A 140 -11.74 -1.53 -5.32
N ASN A 141 -10.95 -1.29 -6.33
CA ASN A 141 -9.55 -0.89 -6.27
C ASN A 141 -8.58 -1.99 -5.78
N ALA A 142 -9.05 -3.14 -5.30
CA ALA A 142 -8.21 -4.27 -4.93
C ALA A 142 -7.69 -5.03 -6.16
N ILE A 143 -7.08 -4.32 -7.12
CA ILE A 143 -6.60 -4.89 -8.41
C ILE A 143 -5.20 -5.49 -8.33
N GLY A 144 -4.33 -4.98 -7.45
CA GLY A 144 -3.02 -5.57 -7.19
C GLY A 144 -3.05 -6.62 -6.09
N GLY A 145 -4.01 -6.51 -5.20
CA GLY A 145 -4.17 -7.30 -3.99
C GLY A 145 -4.82 -6.51 -2.87
N ALA A 146 -4.72 -7.01 -1.64
CA ALA A 146 -5.19 -6.31 -0.44
C ALA A 146 -4.29 -6.61 0.75
N VAL A 147 -4.21 -5.68 1.71
CA VAL A 147 -3.60 -5.90 3.02
C VAL A 147 -4.72 -5.89 4.05
N SER A 148 -4.90 -7.00 4.77
CA SER A 148 -5.89 -7.11 5.85
C SER A 148 -5.19 -7.13 7.20
N ILE A 149 -5.57 -6.22 8.08
CA ILE A 149 -5.00 -6.04 9.41
C ILE A 149 -6.12 -6.29 10.43
N THR A 150 -5.86 -7.19 11.36
CA THR A 150 -6.78 -7.48 12.46
C THR A 150 -6.13 -7.11 13.79
N SER A 151 -6.77 -6.23 14.55
CA SER A 151 -6.31 -5.86 15.89
C SER A 151 -6.56 -6.98 16.91
N ALA A 152 -5.69 -7.07 17.92
CA ALA A 152 -5.90 -7.97 19.04
C ALA A 152 -7.18 -7.57 19.82
N LYS A 153 -7.99 -8.57 20.19
CA LYS A 153 -9.27 -8.36 20.86
C LYS A 153 -9.11 -8.19 22.38
N PRO A 154 -10.08 -7.55 23.06
CA PRO A 154 -10.14 -7.56 24.52
C PRO A 154 -10.25 -8.98 25.08
N THR A 155 -9.57 -9.25 26.20
CA THR A 155 -9.48 -10.57 26.86
C THR A 155 -10.33 -10.64 28.13
N GLU A 156 -10.75 -11.86 28.53
CA GLU A 156 -11.48 -12.07 29.78
C GLU A 156 -10.55 -11.94 31.00
N GLU A 157 -9.36 -12.52 30.90
CA GLU A 157 -8.35 -12.42 31.96
C GLU A 157 -7.56 -11.11 31.81
N PHE A 158 -7.12 -10.58 32.93
CA PHE A 158 -6.29 -9.36 32.91
C PHE A 158 -4.93 -9.66 32.28
N GLU A 159 -4.60 -8.89 31.25
CA GLU A 159 -3.31 -8.85 30.62
C GLU A 159 -2.71 -7.46 30.75
N GLY A 160 -1.41 -7.40 31.07
CA GLY A 160 -0.65 -6.17 31.06
C GLY A 160 0.70 -6.40 30.40
N LYS A 161 0.98 -5.70 29.30
CA LYS A 161 2.26 -5.72 28.60
C LYS A 161 2.85 -4.33 28.56
N PHE A 162 4.10 -4.20 28.96
CA PHE A 162 4.88 -2.99 28.72
C PHE A 162 6.20 -3.41 28.09
N SER A 163 6.52 -2.81 26.95
CA SER A 163 7.80 -3.01 26.29
C SER A 163 8.41 -1.68 25.91
N THR A 164 9.74 -1.62 25.93
CA THR A 164 10.51 -0.51 25.40
C THR A 164 11.69 -1.09 24.65
N SER A 165 12.04 -0.48 23.53
CA SER A 165 13.20 -0.84 22.71
C SER A 165 13.98 0.42 22.37
N HIS A 166 15.29 0.27 22.25
CA HIS A 166 16.19 1.31 21.79
C HIS A 166 17.09 0.74 20.69
N GLU A 167 17.12 1.39 19.54
CA GLU A 167 18.01 1.08 18.42
C GLU A 167 19.00 2.24 18.27
N SER A 168 20.30 1.94 18.39
CA SER A 168 21.34 2.96 18.55
C SER A 168 21.86 3.56 17.24
N ASP A 169 21.67 2.88 16.09
CA ASP A 169 22.24 3.31 14.82
C ASP A 169 21.43 4.48 14.22
N HIS A 170 20.11 4.46 14.42
CA HIS A 170 19.19 5.51 13.97
C HIS A 170 18.63 6.36 15.12
N GLY A 171 19.00 6.04 16.40
CA GLY A 171 18.50 6.71 17.58
C GLY A 171 17.00 6.49 17.76
N GLU A 172 16.52 5.25 17.54
CA GLU A 172 15.10 4.97 17.63
C GLU A 172 14.71 4.44 19.01
N ASP A 173 13.75 5.11 19.63
CA ASP A 173 13.13 4.73 20.89
C ASP A 173 11.65 4.40 20.67
N GLN A 174 11.24 3.22 21.09
CA GLN A 174 9.83 2.80 21.04
C GLN A 174 9.35 2.38 22.43
N SER A 175 8.10 2.70 22.73
CA SER A 175 7.42 2.23 23.93
C SER A 175 6.01 1.75 23.61
N LEU A 176 5.61 0.62 24.14
CA LEU A 176 4.29 0.04 23.97
C LEU A 176 3.71 -0.35 25.33
N LEU A 177 2.51 0.12 25.63
CA LEU A 177 1.68 -0.29 26.76
C LEU A 177 0.40 -0.92 26.24
N VAL A 178 0.10 -2.14 26.69
CA VAL A 178 -1.17 -2.82 26.44
C VAL A 178 -1.76 -3.22 27.79
N LEU A 179 -3.03 -2.89 27.99
CA LEU A 179 -3.84 -3.33 29.13
C LEU A 179 -5.14 -3.92 28.61
N SER A 180 -5.47 -5.13 29.01
CA SER A 180 -6.70 -5.81 28.57
C SER A 180 -7.31 -6.57 29.73
N GLY A 181 -8.65 -6.73 29.75
CA GLY A 181 -9.33 -7.54 30.75
C GLY A 181 -10.81 -7.22 30.88
N ALA A 182 -11.49 -8.00 31.71
CA ALA A 182 -12.89 -7.79 32.04
C ALA A 182 -13.09 -6.51 32.86
N LEU A 183 -13.95 -5.63 32.39
CA LEU A 183 -14.43 -4.45 33.11
C LEU A 183 -15.69 -4.77 33.93
N SER A 184 -16.48 -5.74 33.49
CA SER A 184 -17.59 -6.33 34.19
C SER A 184 -17.91 -7.72 33.63
N ASP A 185 -18.90 -8.42 34.15
CA ASP A 185 -19.25 -9.80 33.73
C ASP A 185 -19.55 -9.95 32.23
N ASN A 186 -19.97 -8.90 31.55
CA ASN A 186 -20.31 -8.89 30.13
C ASN A 186 -19.66 -7.77 29.31
N LEU A 187 -18.63 -7.12 29.85
CA LEU A 187 -17.89 -6.03 29.18
C LEU A 187 -16.41 -6.25 29.35
N LEU A 188 -15.71 -6.39 28.24
CA LEU A 188 -14.26 -6.48 28.16
C LEU A 188 -13.70 -5.18 27.60
N GLY A 189 -12.50 -4.80 28.02
CA GLY A 189 -11.80 -3.61 27.53
C GLY A 189 -10.35 -3.90 27.19
N ARG A 190 -9.84 -3.18 26.18
CA ARG A 190 -8.42 -3.19 25.82
C ARG A 190 -7.98 -1.77 25.53
N LEU A 191 -6.80 -1.39 26.04
CA LEU A 191 -6.15 -0.12 25.78
C LEU A 191 -4.74 -0.40 25.26
N THR A 192 -4.40 0.18 24.12
CA THR A 192 -3.06 0.14 23.53
C THR A 192 -2.56 1.57 23.38
N VAL A 193 -1.34 1.84 23.87
CA VAL A 193 -0.64 3.12 23.71
C VAL A 193 0.75 2.81 23.19
N SER A 194 1.12 3.42 22.07
CA SER A 194 2.46 3.31 21.49
C SER A 194 3.04 4.68 21.23
N THR A 195 4.32 4.84 21.51
CA THR A 195 5.11 6.01 21.11
C THR A 195 6.37 5.56 20.40
N ARG A 196 6.79 6.33 19.40
CA ARG A 196 8.02 6.09 18.65
C ARG A 196 8.69 7.41 18.34
N GLU A 197 9.96 7.53 18.71
CA GLU A 197 10.83 8.63 18.34
C GLU A 197 12.03 8.11 17.57
N MET A 198 12.54 8.82 16.56
CA MET A 198 13.71 8.43 15.78
C MET A 198 14.50 9.66 15.32
N ASP A 199 15.83 9.60 15.49
CA ASP A 199 16.74 10.66 15.05
C ASP A 199 17.07 10.62 13.55
N GLY A 200 17.07 9.42 12.93
CA GLY A 200 17.35 9.20 11.50
C GLY A 200 18.78 8.77 11.19
N TRP A 201 19.11 8.72 9.89
CA TRP A 201 20.41 8.22 9.42
C TRP A 201 21.02 9.00 8.24
N ILE A 202 20.27 9.91 7.60
CA ILE A 202 20.72 10.72 6.47
C ILE A 202 21.21 12.07 6.99
N THR A 203 22.44 12.45 6.67
CA THR A 203 22.96 13.77 7.02
C THR A 203 22.49 14.81 5.99
N ASN A 204 21.60 15.72 6.39
CA ASN A 204 21.26 16.88 5.55
C ASN A 204 22.23 18.02 5.85
N THR A 205 23.15 18.28 4.92
CA THR A 205 24.21 19.28 5.05
C THR A 205 23.68 20.71 4.96
N ASN A 206 22.59 20.95 4.24
CA ASN A 206 21.94 22.25 4.12
C ASN A 206 21.20 22.61 5.42
N MET A 207 20.37 21.70 5.93
CA MET A 207 19.61 21.87 7.18
C MET A 207 20.48 21.62 8.43
N LYS A 208 21.67 21.03 8.30
CA LYS A 208 22.62 20.70 9.38
C LYS A 208 22.01 19.81 10.47
N ARG A 209 21.27 18.80 10.05
CA ARG A 209 20.63 17.82 10.92
C ARG A 209 20.66 16.41 10.31
N ILE A 210 20.37 15.41 11.13
CA ILE A 210 20.15 14.04 10.68
C ILE A 210 18.65 13.88 10.38
N GLU A 211 18.29 13.10 9.35
CA GLU A 211 16.94 12.85 8.87
C GLU A 211 16.78 11.37 8.42
N PRO A 212 15.56 10.83 8.25
CA PRO A 212 14.31 11.42 8.69
C PRO A 212 14.17 11.33 10.22
N GLN A 213 13.71 12.40 10.86
CA GLN A 213 13.28 12.35 12.26
C GLN A 213 11.81 11.98 12.31
N ARG A 214 11.40 11.22 13.33
CA ARG A 214 10.01 10.80 13.54
C ARG A 214 9.62 11.03 14.99
N ASP A 215 8.37 11.43 15.17
CA ASP A 215 7.68 11.50 16.45
C ASP A 215 6.25 10.99 16.21
N GLU A 216 5.96 9.81 16.75
CA GLU A 216 4.71 9.10 16.48
C GLU A 216 4.05 8.74 17.81
N THR A 217 2.76 9.02 17.92
CA THR A 217 1.93 8.60 19.06
C THR A 217 0.68 7.91 18.53
N TYR A 218 0.37 6.75 19.08
CA TYR A 218 -0.79 5.97 18.71
C TYR A 218 -1.54 5.49 19.96
N ILE A 219 -2.84 5.69 19.97
CA ILE A 219 -3.72 5.24 21.06
C ILE A 219 -4.91 4.52 20.48
N ARG A 220 -5.19 3.32 20.99
CA ARG A 220 -6.36 2.52 20.62
C ARG A 220 -7.10 2.07 21.85
N GLY A 221 -8.41 2.35 21.92
CA GLY A 221 -9.32 1.83 22.90
C GLY A 221 -10.30 0.86 22.26
N GLN A 222 -10.54 -0.30 22.89
CA GLN A 222 -11.51 -1.28 22.42
C GLN A 222 -12.43 -1.71 23.56
N LEU A 223 -13.72 -1.93 23.23
CA LEU A 223 -14.73 -2.52 24.11
C LEU A 223 -15.40 -3.68 23.39
N ALA A 224 -15.49 -4.82 24.06
CA ALA A 224 -16.27 -5.96 23.58
C ALA A 224 -17.35 -6.31 24.61
N TRP A 225 -18.59 -6.48 24.13
CA TRP A 225 -19.70 -6.84 25.00
C TRP A 225 -20.76 -7.62 24.26
N THR A 226 -21.52 -8.43 25.01
CA THR A 226 -22.69 -9.15 24.50
C THR A 226 -23.97 -8.53 25.05
N ALA A 227 -24.93 -8.25 24.17
CA ALA A 227 -26.26 -7.76 24.53
C ALA A 227 -27.34 -8.61 23.88
N GLY A 228 -28.02 -9.44 24.70
CA GLY A 228 -28.88 -10.50 24.19
C GLY A 228 -28.07 -11.56 23.46
N ASP A 229 -28.39 -11.76 22.18
CA ASP A 229 -27.67 -12.69 21.30
C ASP A 229 -26.67 -11.98 20.36
N VAL A 230 -26.45 -10.69 20.55
CA VAL A 230 -25.56 -9.89 19.69
C VAL A 230 -24.23 -9.62 20.38
N ASP A 231 -23.12 -9.96 19.72
CA ASP A 231 -21.78 -9.61 20.15
C ASP A 231 -21.33 -8.33 19.47
N PHE A 232 -20.92 -7.36 20.27
CA PHE A 232 -20.45 -6.06 19.82
C PHE A 232 -18.96 -5.90 20.08
N ASN A 233 -18.27 -5.29 19.13
CA ASN A 233 -16.89 -4.82 19.29
C ASN A 233 -16.82 -3.36 18.81
N LEU A 234 -16.42 -2.47 19.71
CA LEU A 234 -16.14 -1.06 19.43
C LEU A 234 -14.65 -0.80 19.50
N LYS A 235 -14.11 -0.20 18.46
CA LYS A 235 -12.73 0.28 18.39
C LYS A 235 -12.74 1.78 18.12
N VAL A 236 -11.91 2.51 18.85
CA VAL A 236 -11.61 3.94 18.61
C VAL A 236 -10.10 4.10 18.62
N GLU A 237 -9.57 4.78 17.62
CA GLU A 237 -8.14 5.01 17.46
C GLU A 237 -7.87 6.48 17.17
N THR A 238 -6.77 6.98 17.73
CA THR A 238 -6.19 8.27 17.35
C THR A 238 -4.69 8.12 17.18
N ALA A 239 -4.12 8.84 16.22
CA ALA A 239 -2.69 8.80 15.96
C ALA A 239 -2.17 10.13 15.42
N ASP A 240 -0.97 10.48 15.86
CA ASP A 240 -0.14 11.55 15.31
C ASP A 240 1.12 10.92 14.71
N PHE A 241 1.48 11.31 13.47
CA PHE A 241 2.65 10.82 12.74
C PHE A 241 3.43 12.00 12.18
N ASP A 242 4.31 12.56 12.99
CA ASP A 242 5.14 13.68 12.57
C ASP A 242 6.49 13.19 12.03
N SER A 243 6.92 13.74 10.92
CA SER A 243 8.25 13.47 10.38
C SER A 243 8.92 14.73 9.87
N VAL A 244 10.25 14.79 10.04
CA VAL A 244 11.11 15.86 9.51
C VAL A 244 12.16 15.25 8.61
N GLY A 245 12.19 15.71 7.37
CA GLY A 245 13.00 15.07 6.33
C GLY A 245 12.31 13.83 5.72
N TYR A 246 12.96 13.20 4.78
CA TYR A 246 12.47 11.99 4.10
C TYR A 246 13.60 10.98 3.88
N ALA A 247 13.23 9.69 3.83
CA ALA A 247 14.16 8.56 3.73
C ALA A 247 14.62 8.32 2.28
N MET A 248 15.05 9.37 1.57
CA MET A 248 15.50 9.28 0.19
C MET A 248 16.79 10.09 -0.01
N GLU A 249 17.65 9.59 -0.90
CA GLU A 249 18.83 10.24 -1.39
C GLU A 249 18.72 10.41 -2.91
N ALA A 250 18.93 11.62 -3.41
CA ALA A 250 18.94 11.88 -4.84
C ALA A 250 20.30 11.48 -5.41
N LEU A 251 20.34 10.39 -6.17
CA LEU A 251 21.53 9.97 -6.89
C LEU A 251 21.67 10.77 -8.18
N ALA A 252 22.90 10.82 -8.73
CA ALA A 252 23.29 11.63 -9.89
C ALA A 252 22.21 11.69 -10.98
N PRO A 253 21.83 12.90 -11.43
CA PRO A 253 20.88 13.02 -12.51
C PRO A 253 21.44 12.40 -13.78
N GLN A 254 20.69 11.48 -14.33
CA GLN A 254 20.90 11.09 -15.71
C GLN A 254 20.56 12.27 -16.64
N ASP A 255 21.04 12.24 -17.86
CA ASP A 255 21.15 13.33 -18.86
C ASP A 255 19.97 14.33 -19.05
N GLY A 256 18.86 14.21 -18.36
CA GLY A 256 17.70 15.10 -18.47
C GLY A 256 17.61 16.22 -17.41
N TYR A 257 18.17 16.00 -16.22
CA TYR A 257 18.07 16.98 -15.11
C TYR A 257 18.95 18.23 -15.36
N SER A 258 20.06 18.06 -16.06
CA SER A 258 20.98 19.16 -16.42
C SER A 258 20.39 20.16 -17.43
N LEU A 259 19.32 19.81 -18.14
CA LEU A 259 18.66 20.69 -19.12
C LEU A 259 17.67 21.67 -18.47
N VAL A 260 17.04 21.29 -17.37
CA VAL A 260 16.10 22.16 -16.64
C VAL A 260 16.87 23.16 -15.78
N PHE A 261 18.03 22.77 -15.26
CA PHE A 261 18.86 23.57 -14.37
C PHE A 261 20.25 23.79 -14.99
N ALA A 262 20.32 24.44 -16.15
CA ALA A 262 21.55 24.71 -16.89
C ALA A 262 22.59 25.49 -16.04
N GLY A 263 23.33 24.79 -15.20
CA GLY A 263 24.43 25.31 -14.37
C GLY A 263 25.16 24.18 -13.67
N PRO A 264 26.35 24.42 -13.09
CA PRO A 264 27.08 23.42 -12.32
C PRO A 264 26.42 23.23 -10.93
N ILE A 265 25.24 22.67 -10.91
CA ILE A 265 24.64 22.22 -9.66
C ILE A 265 25.32 20.89 -9.35
N ALA A 266 26.18 20.88 -8.34
CA ALA A 266 26.72 19.65 -7.81
C ALA A 266 25.57 18.92 -7.07
N VAL A 267 24.88 18.05 -7.79
CA VAL A 267 24.05 17.06 -7.16
C VAL A 267 25.01 16.03 -6.56
N GLU A 268 24.81 15.71 -5.29
CA GLU A 268 25.55 14.64 -4.63
C GLU A 268 25.35 13.34 -5.40
N THR A 269 26.42 12.63 -5.72
CA THR A 269 26.40 11.44 -6.58
C THR A 269 26.81 10.17 -5.84
N ASN A 270 27.14 10.27 -4.56
CA ASN A 270 27.57 9.15 -3.75
C ASN A 270 26.35 8.54 -3.03
N GLU A 271 26.32 7.23 -2.94
CA GLU A 271 25.40 6.49 -2.10
C GLU A 271 25.98 6.42 -0.67
N ASP A 272 26.03 7.54 0.04
CA ASP A 272 26.66 7.64 1.37
C ASP A 272 25.75 8.21 2.45
N TRP A 273 24.45 8.33 2.14
CA TRP A 273 23.42 8.87 3.03
C TRP A 273 23.71 10.32 3.48
N VAL A 274 24.29 11.09 2.58
CA VAL A 274 24.50 12.54 2.72
C VAL A 274 23.73 13.26 1.62
N ARG A 275 22.95 14.24 1.99
CA ARG A 275 22.20 15.06 1.04
C ARG A 275 22.28 16.55 1.36
N SER A 276 21.91 17.36 0.38
CA SER A 276 21.69 18.79 0.54
C SER A 276 20.32 19.11 -0.03
N SER A 277 19.32 19.26 0.82
CA SER A 277 17.94 19.58 0.44
C SER A 277 17.40 20.71 1.30
N GLY A 278 16.33 21.34 0.84
CA GLY A 278 15.56 22.33 1.59
C GLY A 278 14.80 21.74 2.78
N GLU A 279 13.99 22.56 3.43
CA GLU A 279 13.14 22.14 4.56
C GLU A 279 12.04 21.20 4.08
N THR A 280 11.90 20.09 4.78
CA THR A 280 10.81 19.14 4.55
C THR A 280 10.28 18.62 5.87
N PHE A 281 8.97 18.57 6.03
CA PHE A 281 8.31 17.90 7.14
C PHE A 281 6.89 17.50 6.79
N SER A 282 6.32 16.55 7.52
CA SER A 282 4.95 16.08 7.40
C SER A 282 4.34 15.96 8.79
N GLN A 283 3.18 16.54 8.99
CA GLN A 283 2.36 16.43 10.19
C GLN A 283 1.05 15.77 9.80
N ASN A 284 0.72 14.67 10.43
CA ASN A 284 -0.45 13.88 10.09
C ASN A 284 -1.19 13.47 11.34
N THR A 285 -2.49 13.65 11.35
CA THR A 285 -3.39 13.15 12.38
C THR A 285 -4.39 12.17 11.79
N MET A 286 -4.78 11.16 12.53
CA MET A 286 -5.76 10.17 12.13
C MET A 286 -6.70 9.87 13.30
N ASP A 287 -8.00 9.88 13.04
CA ASP A 287 -9.03 9.44 13.98
C ASP A 287 -9.92 8.40 13.31
N ASN A 288 -10.08 7.25 13.96
CA ASN A 288 -10.87 6.14 13.45
C ASN A 288 -11.86 5.62 14.48
N PHE A 289 -12.99 5.17 13.97
CA PHE A 289 -14.02 4.49 14.72
C PHE A 289 -14.49 3.27 13.94
N VAL A 290 -14.60 2.11 14.61
CA VAL A 290 -15.18 0.89 14.04
C VAL A 290 -16.11 0.25 15.05
N LEU A 291 -17.37 0.03 14.66
CA LEU A 291 -18.33 -0.74 15.42
C LEU A 291 -18.73 -1.98 14.63
N THR A 292 -18.39 -3.15 15.15
CA THR A 292 -18.82 -4.45 14.63
C THR A 292 -19.89 -5.05 15.52
N ALA A 293 -20.98 -5.53 14.92
CA ALA A 293 -22.03 -6.27 15.58
C ALA A 293 -22.24 -7.62 14.88
N ASN A 294 -22.15 -8.71 15.61
CA ASN A 294 -22.37 -10.06 15.12
C ASN A 294 -23.61 -10.67 15.78
N TYR A 295 -24.57 -11.06 14.96
CA TYR A 295 -25.79 -11.74 15.40
C TYR A 295 -25.80 -13.19 14.89
N PRO A 296 -25.60 -14.18 15.76
CA PRO A 296 -25.77 -15.58 15.39
C PRO A 296 -27.24 -15.87 15.09
N MET A 297 -27.51 -16.40 13.90
CA MET A 297 -28.89 -16.71 13.47
C MET A 297 -29.27 -18.14 13.77
N ASP A 298 -30.59 -18.37 13.91
CA ASP A 298 -31.14 -19.73 13.97
C ASP A 298 -30.70 -20.52 12.72
N GLY A 299 -30.01 -21.64 12.90
CA GLY A 299 -29.43 -22.40 11.79
C GLY A 299 -27.93 -22.27 11.65
N GLY A 300 -27.26 -21.48 12.51
CA GLY A 300 -25.80 -21.45 12.67
C GLY A 300 -25.06 -20.43 11.80
N GLY A 301 -25.72 -19.69 10.94
CA GLY A 301 -25.10 -18.58 10.20
C GLY A 301 -24.99 -17.32 11.04
N THR A 302 -24.18 -16.35 10.60
CA THR A 302 -23.94 -15.08 11.30
C THR A 302 -24.31 -13.89 10.40
N LEU A 303 -25.11 -12.97 10.93
CA LEU A 303 -25.31 -11.65 10.34
C LEU A 303 -24.34 -10.67 11.01
N THR A 304 -23.47 -10.08 10.22
CA THR A 304 -22.46 -9.11 10.67
C THR A 304 -22.79 -7.72 10.13
N SER A 305 -22.72 -6.70 10.99
CA SER A 305 -22.78 -5.29 10.63
C SER A 305 -21.50 -4.61 11.04
N ILE A 306 -20.85 -3.88 10.12
CA ILE A 306 -19.64 -3.11 10.38
C ILE A 306 -19.90 -1.66 9.98
N THR A 307 -19.84 -0.76 10.97
CA THR A 307 -19.89 0.69 10.74
C THR A 307 -18.51 1.26 10.97
N GLY A 308 -17.97 1.97 10.00
CA GLY A 308 -16.65 2.57 10.06
C GLY A 308 -16.68 4.08 9.80
N HIS A 309 -15.82 4.81 10.49
CA HIS A 309 -15.47 6.20 10.21
C HIS A 309 -13.96 6.35 10.22
N VAL A 310 -13.43 7.03 9.23
CA VAL A 310 -12.01 7.32 9.08
C VAL A 310 -11.86 8.80 8.76
N GLU A 311 -11.16 9.52 9.61
CA GLU A 311 -10.78 10.92 9.40
C GLU A 311 -9.27 11.03 9.37
N TYR A 312 -8.76 11.87 8.47
CA TYR A 312 -7.32 12.06 8.30
C TYR A 312 -7.02 13.48 7.85
N ASP A 313 -6.12 14.16 8.55
CA ASP A 313 -5.60 15.48 8.23
C ASP A 313 -4.08 15.42 8.04
N SER A 314 -3.58 16.03 6.96
CA SER A 314 -2.15 16.12 6.65
C SER A 314 -1.75 17.55 6.30
N TYR A 315 -0.59 17.97 6.82
CA TYR A 315 0.11 19.16 6.37
C TYR A 315 1.56 18.81 6.06
N GLU A 316 1.99 19.10 4.85
CA GLU A 316 3.31 18.73 4.36
C GLU A 316 4.02 19.96 3.80
N VAL A 317 5.30 20.12 4.13
CA VAL A 317 6.25 21.03 3.47
C VAL A 317 7.24 20.20 2.70
N LEU A 318 7.39 20.54 1.42
CA LEU A 318 8.08 19.73 0.43
C LEU A 318 9.25 20.50 -0.19
N ASP A 319 10.36 19.82 -0.37
CA ASP A 319 11.41 20.21 -1.30
C ASP A 319 11.28 19.34 -2.55
N VAL A 320 10.58 19.86 -3.56
CA VAL A 320 10.25 19.11 -4.78
C VAL A 320 11.36 19.10 -5.81
N ASP A 321 12.42 19.86 -5.61
CA ASP A 321 13.61 19.87 -6.47
C ASP A 321 14.79 19.05 -5.92
N TYR A 322 14.67 18.56 -4.67
CA TYR A 322 15.63 17.68 -3.98
C TYR A 322 17.06 18.24 -3.84
N VAL A 323 17.25 19.55 -3.97
CA VAL A 323 18.53 20.22 -3.86
C VAL A 323 18.47 21.40 -2.89
N GLY A 324 19.58 21.77 -2.28
CA GLY A 324 19.67 22.86 -1.33
C GLY A 324 19.67 24.27 -1.96
N LEU A 325 18.93 24.45 -3.03
CA LEU A 325 18.79 25.69 -3.78
C LEU A 325 17.35 26.17 -3.70
N GLU A 326 17.15 27.46 -3.50
CA GLU A 326 15.80 28.04 -3.44
C GLU A 326 15.14 28.09 -4.84
N ILE A 327 14.71 26.92 -5.37
CA ILE A 327 14.01 26.81 -6.65
C ILE A 327 12.51 26.73 -6.42
N LEU A 328 12.06 25.73 -5.63
CA LEU A 328 10.66 25.48 -5.26
C LEU A 328 10.50 25.30 -3.75
N ASP A 329 11.41 25.87 -2.97
CA ASP A 329 11.43 25.76 -1.51
C ASP A 329 10.18 26.38 -0.88
N GLY A 330 9.64 25.69 0.14
CA GLY A 330 8.43 26.12 0.82
C GLY A 330 7.14 25.72 0.09
N THR A 331 7.25 24.84 -0.91
CA THR A 331 6.06 24.12 -1.42
C THR A 331 5.37 23.44 -0.27
N ASN A 332 4.08 23.65 -0.13
CA ASN A 332 3.31 22.98 0.91
C ASN A 332 1.99 22.45 0.37
N GLN A 333 1.52 21.40 1.03
CA GLN A 333 0.29 20.70 0.67
C GLN A 333 -0.47 20.35 1.93
N THR A 334 -1.81 20.49 1.88
CA THR A 334 -2.70 19.92 2.89
C THR A 334 -3.57 18.85 2.25
N GLU A 335 -3.96 17.85 3.02
CA GLU A 335 -4.98 16.90 2.64
C GLU A 335 -5.90 16.66 3.84
N LYS A 336 -7.21 16.73 3.59
CA LYS A 336 -8.24 16.36 4.54
C LYS A 336 -9.09 15.28 3.92
N TYR A 337 -9.34 14.24 4.67
CA TYR A 337 -10.14 13.10 4.25
C TYR A 337 -11.11 12.72 5.34
N ASP A 338 -12.37 12.53 4.99
CA ASP A 338 -13.43 12.02 5.85
C ASP A 338 -14.18 10.90 5.14
N GLN A 339 -14.40 9.77 5.78
CA GLN A 339 -15.12 8.62 5.22
C GLN A 339 -16.04 7.99 6.25
N TRP A 340 -17.28 7.76 5.87
CA TRP A 340 -18.19 6.85 6.54
C TRP A 340 -18.48 5.63 5.70
N SER A 341 -18.51 4.47 6.33
CA SER A 341 -18.82 3.21 5.65
C SER A 341 -19.74 2.33 6.49
N GLN A 342 -20.56 1.54 5.79
CA GLN A 342 -21.44 0.54 6.38
C GLN A 342 -21.41 -0.73 5.54
N GLU A 343 -21.06 -1.84 6.17
CA GLU A 343 -21.20 -3.17 5.60
C GLU A 343 -22.25 -3.98 6.38
N ILE A 344 -23.10 -4.71 5.68
CA ILE A 344 -23.99 -5.72 6.24
C ILE A 344 -23.78 -6.99 5.43
N ARG A 345 -23.42 -8.08 6.11
CA ARG A 345 -23.19 -9.37 5.45
C ARG A 345 -23.76 -10.53 6.24
N TYR A 346 -24.18 -11.55 5.53
CA TYR A 346 -24.54 -12.84 6.08
C TYR A 346 -23.52 -13.88 5.66
N THR A 347 -23.04 -14.66 6.64
CA THR A 347 -22.12 -15.78 6.44
C THR A 347 -22.82 -17.07 6.86
N SER A 348 -22.90 -18.06 5.96
CA SER A 348 -23.50 -19.37 6.26
C SER A 348 -22.70 -20.12 7.34
N PRO A 349 -23.26 -21.17 7.98
CA PRO A 349 -22.61 -21.87 9.10
C PRO A 349 -21.18 -22.36 8.81
N GLY A 350 -20.93 -22.81 7.61
CA GLY A 350 -19.66 -23.44 7.20
C GLY A 350 -19.67 -24.97 7.36
N GLY A 351 -18.92 -25.65 6.47
CA GLY A 351 -18.80 -27.09 6.45
C GLY A 351 -19.98 -27.83 5.82
N GLU A 352 -20.83 -27.10 5.09
CA GLU A 352 -21.96 -27.63 4.36
C GLU A 352 -21.60 -27.98 2.90
N ASP A 353 -22.52 -28.58 2.15
CA ASP A 353 -22.33 -28.82 0.72
C ASP A 353 -22.14 -27.51 -0.05
N VAL A 354 -22.75 -26.43 0.41
CA VAL A 354 -22.60 -25.08 -0.12
C VAL A 354 -22.45 -24.10 1.05
N ASP A 355 -21.27 -23.54 1.14
CA ASP A 355 -20.99 -22.42 2.04
C ASP A 355 -21.03 -21.12 1.26
N TYR A 356 -21.61 -20.06 1.84
CA TYR A 356 -21.72 -18.79 1.13
C TYR A 356 -21.66 -17.57 2.05
N ILE A 357 -21.27 -16.46 1.43
CA ILE A 357 -21.26 -15.13 2.00
C ILE A 357 -22.01 -14.22 1.03
N VAL A 358 -22.92 -13.40 1.54
CA VAL A 358 -23.59 -12.36 0.76
C VAL A 358 -23.61 -11.08 1.56
N GLY A 359 -23.43 -9.94 0.91
CA GLY A 359 -23.39 -8.67 1.62
C GLY A 359 -23.68 -7.47 0.73
N ALA A 360 -23.89 -6.36 1.41
CA ALA A 360 -24.05 -5.04 0.85
C ALA A 360 -23.10 -4.06 1.56
N TYR A 361 -22.55 -3.12 0.82
CA TYR A 361 -21.63 -2.10 1.30
C TYR A 361 -22.06 -0.73 0.81
N PHE A 362 -21.94 0.25 1.69
CA PHE A 362 -22.14 1.66 1.40
C PHE A 362 -20.95 2.46 1.92
N GLN A 363 -20.53 3.48 1.18
CA GLN A 363 -19.50 4.43 1.59
C GLN A 363 -19.83 5.82 1.07
N THR A 364 -19.59 6.83 1.89
CA THR A 364 -19.48 8.23 1.47
C THR A 364 -18.12 8.74 1.90
N ALA A 365 -17.46 9.55 1.05
CA ALA A 365 -16.16 10.11 1.37
C ALA A 365 -15.96 11.48 0.73
N ASP A 366 -15.29 12.35 1.47
CA ASP A 366 -14.88 13.68 1.04
C ASP A 366 -13.35 13.80 1.11
N VAL A 367 -12.74 14.44 0.12
CA VAL A 367 -11.33 14.79 0.11
C VAL A 367 -11.12 16.21 -0.33
N ASP A 368 -10.40 16.99 0.47
CA ASP A 368 -9.95 18.33 0.16
C ASP A 368 -8.43 18.39 0.13
N VAL A 369 -7.84 18.93 -0.94
CA VAL A 369 -6.40 19.13 -1.04
C VAL A 369 -6.09 20.55 -1.45
N THR A 370 -5.10 21.15 -0.79
CA THR A 370 -4.55 22.44 -1.18
C THR A 370 -3.07 22.31 -1.47
N ASP A 371 -2.60 22.95 -2.54
CA ASP A 371 -1.18 23.08 -2.84
C ASP A 371 -0.81 24.55 -2.96
N TYR A 372 0.33 24.91 -2.38
CA TYR A 372 0.99 26.18 -2.57
C TYR A 372 2.40 25.93 -3.09
N VAL A 373 2.76 26.50 -4.24
CA VAL A 373 4.07 26.30 -4.87
C VAL A 373 4.68 27.63 -5.25
N PRO A 374 5.66 28.14 -4.47
CA PRO A 374 6.37 29.37 -4.75
C PRO A 374 7.53 29.16 -5.71
N LEU A 375 7.94 30.21 -6.43
CA LEU A 375 9.15 30.22 -7.23
C LEU A 375 10.27 30.98 -6.50
N GLY A 376 11.31 30.24 -6.14
CA GLY A 376 12.40 30.69 -5.31
C GLY A 376 13.42 31.59 -5.99
N SER A 377 14.30 32.17 -5.18
CA SER A 377 15.26 33.22 -5.58
C SER A 377 16.33 32.72 -6.55
N PHE A 378 16.68 31.44 -6.53
CA PHE A 378 17.68 30.84 -7.43
C PHE A 378 17.32 30.97 -8.91
N LEU A 379 16.03 30.98 -9.23
CA LEU A 379 15.54 31.17 -10.61
C LEU A 379 15.88 32.53 -11.22
N ALA A 380 16.31 33.51 -10.41
CA ALA A 380 16.82 34.79 -10.91
C ALA A 380 18.05 34.61 -11.81
N LEU A 381 18.84 33.55 -11.60
CA LEU A 381 20.05 33.26 -12.40
C LEU A 381 19.73 32.75 -13.82
N ALA A 382 18.52 32.25 -14.05
CA ALA A 382 18.11 31.77 -15.38
C ALA A 382 17.88 32.91 -16.40
N GLY A 383 17.82 34.16 -15.94
CA GLY A 383 17.53 35.31 -16.80
C GLY A 383 16.06 35.34 -17.29
N PRO A 384 15.64 36.45 -17.96
CA PRO A 384 14.30 36.54 -18.52
C PRO A 384 14.03 35.48 -19.61
N PRO A 385 12.81 34.89 -19.69
CA PRO A 385 11.61 35.29 -18.92
C PRO A 385 11.48 34.66 -17.52
N VAL A 386 12.26 33.62 -17.20
CA VAL A 386 12.14 32.86 -15.94
C VAL A 386 12.36 33.74 -14.71
N SER A 387 13.41 34.57 -14.72
CA SER A 387 13.75 35.46 -13.59
C SER A 387 12.66 36.48 -13.25
N LEU A 388 11.72 36.75 -14.16
CA LEU A 388 10.60 37.64 -13.90
C LEU A 388 9.52 36.97 -13.02
N LEU A 389 9.54 35.65 -12.93
CA LEU A 389 8.59 34.86 -12.15
C LEU A 389 9.02 34.66 -10.70
N VAL A 390 10.25 35.01 -10.33
CA VAL A 390 10.77 34.86 -8.98
C VAL A 390 9.88 35.60 -7.96
N GLY A 391 9.53 34.90 -6.87
CA GLY A 391 8.65 35.40 -5.83
C GLY A 391 7.15 35.38 -6.18
N THR A 392 6.78 34.83 -7.33
CA THR A 392 5.39 34.49 -7.64
C THR A 392 5.08 33.05 -7.22
N ASN A 393 3.81 32.71 -7.10
CA ASN A 393 3.36 31.36 -6.75
C ASN A 393 2.11 30.95 -7.52
N TRP A 394 1.77 29.67 -7.48
CA TRP A 394 0.42 29.21 -7.70
C TRP A 394 -0.19 28.63 -6.42
N ASP A 395 -1.49 28.76 -6.33
CA ASP A 395 -2.34 28.09 -5.34
C ASP A 395 -3.30 27.18 -6.10
N ARG A 396 -3.45 25.95 -5.65
CA ARG A 396 -4.42 24.99 -6.18
C ARG A 396 -5.29 24.47 -5.06
N LEU A 397 -6.60 24.51 -5.28
CA LEU A 397 -7.62 23.95 -4.43
C LEU A 397 -8.28 22.80 -5.18
N TYR A 398 -8.40 21.68 -4.55
CA TYR A 398 -9.10 20.50 -5.05
C TYR A 398 -10.09 20.02 -4.00
N ALA A 399 -11.29 19.67 -4.44
CA ALA A 399 -12.30 19.03 -3.62
C ALA A 399 -12.96 17.91 -4.41
N GLN A 400 -13.23 16.79 -3.77
CA GLN A 400 -13.97 15.66 -4.33
C GLN A 400 -14.85 15.06 -3.25
N SER A 401 -16.12 14.80 -3.59
CA SER A 401 -17.00 13.91 -2.83
C SER A 401 -17.30 12.66 -3.63
N SER A 402 -17.53 11.55 -2.94
CA SER A 402 -17.92 10.29 -3.56
C SER A 402 -18.93 9.53 -2.71
N ASP A 403 -19.94 8.97 -3.39
CA ASP A 403 -20.90 8.03 -2.82
C ASP A 403 -20.82 6.70 -3.55
N MET A 404 -20.65 5.61 -2.82
CA MET A 404 -20.53 4.27 -3.39
C MET A 404 -21.49 3.30 -2.70
N TYR A 405 -22.11 2.44 -3.48
CA TYR A 405 -22.79 1.26 -2.97
C TYR A 405 -22.38 0.01 -3.76
N SER A 406 -22.34 -1.11 -3.07
CA SER A 406 -22.02 -2.39 -3.69
C SER A 406 -22.87 -3.52 -3.12
N VAL A 407 -23.07 -4.55 -3.94
CA VAL A 407 -23.58 -5.86 -3.49
C VAL A 407 -22.60 -6.92 -3.93
N PHE A 408 -22.32 -7.87 -3.05
CA PHE A 408 -21.36 -8.92 -3.31
C PHE A 408 -21.79 -10.26 -2.76
N GLY A 409 -21.22 -11.32 -3.32
CA GLY A 409 -21.42 -12.66 -2.81
C GLY A 409 -20.36 -13.61 -3.30
N GLN A 410 -20.10 -14.62 -2.48
CA GLN A 410 -19.24 -15.76 -2.78
C GLN A 410 -19.91 -17.04 -2.30
N ALA A 411 -19.81 -18.11 -3.10
CA ALA A 411 -20.27 -19.43 -2.72
C ALA A 411 -19.18 -20.47 -2.98
N ASP A 412 -18.88 -21.26 -1.98
CA ASP A 412 -18.01 -22.42 -2.02
C ASP A 412 -18.86 -23.69 -2.09
N ILE A 413 -18.78 -24.40 -3.20
CA ILE A 413 -19.61 -25.56 -3.51
C ILE A 413 -18.73 -26.80 -3.49
N ASN A 414 -18.95 -27.68 -2.52
CA ASN A 414 -18.28 -28.96 -2.41
C ASN A 414 -18.86 -29.92 -3.47
N LEU A 415 -18.04 -30.30 -4.44
CA LEU A 415 -18.40 -31.23 -5.50
C LEU A 415 -17.98 -32.66 -5.13
N GLN A 416 -18.42 -33.64 -5.92
CA GLN A 416 -18.00 -35.03 -5.70
C GLN A 416 -16.49 -35.21 -5.95
N GLY A 417 -15.81 -36.06 -5.19
CA GLY A 417 -14.45 -36.49 -5.45
C GLY A 417 -13.37 -35.46 -5.14
N ASN A 418 -13.45 -34.77 -4.03
CA ASN A 418 -12.45 -33.80 -3.53
C ASN A 418 -12.36 -32.51 -4.36
N TRP A 419 -13.32 -32.21 -5.21
CA TRP A 419 -13.40 -30.96 -5.95
C TRP A 419 -14.21 -29.92 -5.19
N ARG A 420 -13.79 -28.69 -5.22
CA ARG A 420 -14.52 -27.52 -4.70
C ARG A 420 -14.55 -26.44 -5.77
N LEU A 421 -15.73 -25.91 -6.02
CA LEU A 421 -15.94 -24.78 -6.92
C LEU A 421 -16.31 -23.54 -6.11
N THR A 422 -15.53 -22.48 -6.24
CA THR A 422 -15.86 -21.17 -5.68
C THR A 422 -16.35 -20.25 -6.79
N LEU A 423 -17.48 -19.62 -6.58
CA LEU A 423 -18.06 -18.59 -7.45
C LEU A 423 -18.22 -17.31 -6.65
N GLY A 424 -17.70 -16.22 -7.13
CA GLY A 424 -17.81 -14.92 -6.48
C GLY A 424 -18.14 -13.83 -7.49
N ALA A 425 -18.81 -12.78 -7.03
CA ALA A 425 -18.99 -11.57 -7.81
C ALA A 425 -19.26 -10.37 -6.90
N ARG A 426 -18.87 -9.19 -7.36
CA ARG A 426 -19.24 -7.90 -6.79
C ARG A 426 -19.77 -7.00 -7.89
N TYR A 427 -20.85 -6.30 -7.61
CA TYR A 427 -21.32 -5.19 -8.41
C TYR A 427 -21.19 -3.92 -7.56
N SER A 428 -20.56 -2.90 -8.11
CA SER A 428 -20.40 -1.60 -7.45
C SER A 428 -20.89 -0.48 -8.38
N ASN A 429 -21.48 0.55 -7.78
CA ASN A 429 -21.75 1.82 -8.43
C ASN A 429 -21.14 2.93 -7.58
N GLU A 430 -20.48 3.87 -8.21
CA GLU A 430 -19.88 5.02 -7.55
C GLU A 430 -20.17 6.30 -8.32
N ASP A 431 -20.66 7.29 -7.59
CA ASP A 431 -20.86 8.65 -8.06
C ASP A 431 -19.79 9.55 -7.45
N LYS A 432 -19.12 10.38 -8.27
CA LYS A 432 -18.08 11.32 -7.85
C LYS A 432 -18.37 12.72 -8.39
N ASP A 433 -18.26 13.72 -7.50
CA ASP A 433 -18.25 15.14 -7.85
C ASP A 433 -16.87 15.71 -7.55
N GLY A 434 -16.23 16.35 -8.53
CA GLY A 434 -14.88 16.89 -8.38
C GLY A 434 -14.77 18.33 -8.84
N SER A 435 -13.91 19.10 -8.18
CA SER A 435 -13.54 20.45 -8.58
C SER A 435 -12.06 20.75 -8.38
N ARG A 436 -11.47 21.51 -9.28
CA ARG A 436 -10.10 22.02 -9.16
C ARG A 436 -10.03 23.47 -9.58
N LYS A 437 -9.46 24.30 -8.72
CA LYS A 437 -9.20 25.71 -8.99
C LYS A 437 -7.71 26.01 -8.83
N LEU A 438 -7.09 26.56 -9.88
CA LEU A 438 -5.71 27.01 -9.84
C LEU A 438 -5.67 28.52 -10.08
N THR A 439 -5.00 29.23 -9.18
CA THR A 439 -4.78 30.67 -9.24
C THR A 439 -3.28 30.99 -9.21
N LEU A 440 -2.91 32.12 -9.81
CA LEU A 440 -1.54 32.62 -9.81
C LEU A 440 -1.47 33.91 -9.00
N ASP A 441 -0.49 34.03 -8.12
CA ASP A 441 -0.25 35.24 -7.35
C ASP A 441 1.14 35.82 -7.62
N GLY A 442 1.20 37.10 -7.88
CA GLY A 442 2.41 37.88 -8.06
C GLY A 442 2.56 39.00 -7.04
N THR A 443 1.79 38.97 -5.95
CA THR A 443 1.82 39.98 -4.89
C THR A 443 3.25 40.20 -4.37
N GLY A 444 3.67 41.46 -4.28
CA GLY A 444 5.04 41.80 -3.87
C GLY A 444 6.08 41.80 -5.01
N THR A 445 5.71 41.40 -6.22
CA THR A 445 6.59 41.41 -7.40
C THR A 445 6.20 42.49 -8.39
N ALA A 446 6.99 42.67 -9.46
CA ALA A 446 6.66 43.57 -10.57
C ALA A 446 5.46 43.07 -11.41
N LEU A 447 5.02 41.83 -11.21
CA LEU A 447 3.88 41.22 -11.92
C LEU A 447 2.57 41.30 -11.15
N ALA A 448 2.54 41.94 -9.98
CA ALA A 448 1.33 42.09 -9.18
C ALA A 448 0.18 42.75 -9.97
N GLY A 449 -0.93 42.02 -10.10
CA GLY A 449 -2.11 42.48 -10.85
C GLY A 449 -1.93 42.62 -12.37
N SER A 450 -0.80 42.16 -12.91
CA SER A 450 -0.47 42.24 -14.34
C SER A 450 -0.96 41.01 -15.10
N PRO A 451 -1.67 41.19 -16.25
CA PRO A 451 -2.00 40.05 -17.14
C PRO A 451 -0.75 39.28 -17.66
N LEU A 452 0.41 39.94 -17.63
CA LEU A 452 1.68 39.31 -18.03
C LEU A 452 2.05 38.12 -17.14
N LEU A 453 1.61 38.13 -15.89
CA LEU A 453 1.81 37.00 -14.99
C LEU A 453 1.30 35.68 -15.62
N ASN A 454 0.04 35.64 -16.02
CA ASN A 454 -0.58 34.46 -16.64
C ASN A 454 0.12 34.04 -17.94
N VAL A 455 0.52 35.03 -18.76
CA VAL A 455 1.21 34.78 -20.03
C VAL A 455 2.59 34.12 -19.78
N LEU A 456 3.33 34.59 -18.78
CA LEU A 456 4.65 34.06 -18.45
C LEU A 456 4.53 32.65 -17.82
N TRP A 457 3.63 32.46 -16.89
CA TRP A 457 3.40 31.16 -16.30
C TRP A 457 2.98 30.11 -17.35
N ALA A 458 2.04 30.44 -18.23
CA ALA A 458 1.61 29.54 -19.29
C ALA A 458 2.72 29.26 -20.32
N GLY A 459 3.46 30.29 -20.75
CA GLY A 459 4.46 30.18 -21.79
C GLY A 459 5.79 29.60 -21.35
N VAL A 460 6.15 29.73 -20.07
CA VAL A 460 7.44 29.30 -19.52
C VAL A 460 7.31 27.99 -18.74
N LEU A 461 6.27 27.88 -17.93
CA LEU A 461 6.14 26.79 -16.96
C LEU A 461 4.96 25.85 -17.23
N ASN A 462 4.23 26.07 -18.32
CA ASN A 462 3.06 25.26 -18.66
C ASN A 462 1.95 25.27 -17.59
N VAL A 463 1.83 26.36 -16.83
CA VAL A 463 0.85 26.52 -15.77
C VAL A 463 -0.15 27.62 -16.14
N GLY A 464 -1.45 27.29 -16.10
CA GLY A 464 -2.51 28.23 -16.45
C GLY A 464 -3.62 28.29 -15.41
N PRO A 465 -4.05 29.49 -14.97
CA PRO A 465 -5.15 29.60 -14.03
C PRO A 465 -6.45 29.05 -14.64
N HIS A 466 -7.18 28.27 -13.86
CA HIS A 466 -8.41 27.61 -14.28
C HIS A 466 -9.32 27.31 -13.09
N ASP A 467 -10.59 27.07 -13.41
CA ASP A 467 -11.61 26.63 -12.46
C ASP A 467 -12.48 25.61 -13.20
N VAL A 468 -12.42 24.36 -12.79
CA VAL A 468 -13.09 23.23 -13.44
C VAL A 468 -13.83 22.41 -12.41
N ALA A 469 -14.99 21.89 -12.79
CA ALA A 469 -15.77 20.96 -11.99
C ALA A 469 -16.57 20.04 -12.91
N SER A 470 -16.73 18.80 -12.51
CA SER A 470 -17.60 17.83 -13.17
C SER A 470 -18.02 16.71 -12.23
N SER A 471 -19.02 15.96 -12.67
CA SER A 471 -19.55 14.78 -12.01
C SER A 471 -19.36 13.58 -12.91
N ARG A 472 -19.10 12.42 -12.32
CA ARG A 472 -19.02 11.13 -13.02
C ARG A 472 -19.73 10.04 -12.24
N SER A 473 -20.25 9.06 -12.95
CA SER A 473 -20.88 7.86 -12.39
C SER A 473 -20.33 6.64 -13.08
N GLU A 474 -19.90 5.66 -12.31
CA GLU A 474 -19.27 4.44 -12.79
C GLU A 474 -19.93 3.20 -12.19
N ASN A 475 -19.95 2.13 -12.97
CA ASN A 475 -20.42 0.82 -12.54
C ASN A 475 -19.35 -0.22 -12.85
N SER A 476 -19.04 -1.07 -11.89
CA SER A 476 -18.17 -2.21 -12.11
C SER A 476 -18.89 -3.53 -11.81
N PHE A 477 -18.46 -4.59 -12.49
CA PHE A 477 -18.85 -5.96 -12.20
C PHE A 477 -17.61 -6.85 -12.23
N ASP A 478 -17.22 -7.35 -11.06
CA ASP A 478 -15.98 -8.07 -10.83
C ASP A 478 -16.27 -9.54 -10.51
N PRO A 479 -16.27 -10.44 -11.49
CA PRO A 479 -16.50 -11.86 -11.29
C PRO A 479 -15.25 -12.60 -10.83
N MET A 480 -15.45 -13.71 -10.11
CA MET A 480 -14.41 -14.65 -9.72
C MET A 480 -14.91 -16.09 -9.85
N VAL A 481 -14.09 -16.95 -10.44
CA VAL A 481 -14.32 -18.39 -10.51
C VAL A 481 -13.04 -19.10 -10.08
N ARG A 482 -13.15 -20.03 -9.15
CA ARG A 482 -12.04 -20.86 -8.71
C ARG A 482 -12.44 -22.32 -8.63
N LEU A 483 -11.58 -23.18 -9.12
CA LEU A 483 -11.72 -24.63 -9.01
C LEU A 483 -10.52 -25.17 -8.22
N SER A 484 -10.76 -25.81 -7.10
CA SER A 484 -9.74 -26.47 -6.28
C SER A 484 -9.97 -27.97 -6.19
N TYR A 485 -8.87 -28.69 -5.97
CA TYR A 485 -8.86 -30.12 -5.83
C TYR A 485 -7.94 -30.54 -4.67
N ASP A 486 -8.50 -31.25 -3.70
CA ASP A 486 -7.75 -31.79 -2.57
C ASP A 486 -7.08 -33.09 -2.99
N LEU A 487 -5.74 -33.05 -3.19
CA LEU A 487 -4.92 -34.21 -3.52
C LEU A 487 -4.82 -35.19 -2.34
N SER A 488 -4.84 -34.65 -1.13
CA SER A 488 -4.87 -35.37 0.15
C SER A 488 -5.39 -34.42 1.22
N ASP A 489 -5.60 -34.91 2.44
CA ASP A 489 -5.99 -34.10 3.61
C ASP A 489 -5.01 -32.96 3.91
N ASN A 490 -3.79 -33.02 3.36
CA ASN A 490 -2.70 -32.11 3.65
C ASN A 490 -2.16 -31.40 2.39
N SER A 491 -2.81 -31.51 1.24
CA SER A 491 -2.35 -30.86 0.02
C SER A 491 -3.47 -30.61 -0.97
N GLN A 492 -3.46 -29.43 -1.57
CA GLN A 492 -4.43 -29.01 -2.57
C GLN A 492 -3.76 -28.29 -3.76
N MET A 493 -4.46 -28.30 -4.87
CA MET A 493 -4.18 -27.44 -6.01
C MET A 493 -5.41 -26.65 -6.40
N TYR A 494 -5.21 -25.48 -7.02
CA TYR A 494 -6.32 -24.67 -7.51
C TYR A 494 -5.96 -23.93 -8.79
N VAL A 495 -7.00 -23.55 -9.53
CA VAL A 495 -6.95 -22.60 -10.65
C VAL A 495 -8.04 -21.56 -10.40
N SER A 496 -7.70 -20.30 -10.57
CA SER A 496 -8.66 -19.19 -10.45
C SER A 496 -8.61 -18.26 -11.63
N TYR A 497 -9.76 -17.69 -11.94
CA TYR A 497 -9.96 -16.56 -12.82
C TYR A 497 -10.64 -15.45 -12.02
N THR A 498 -10.09 -14.23 -12.04
CA THR A 498 -10.63 -13.09 -11.30
C THR A 498 -10.49 -11.84 -12.15
N GLU A 499 -11.55 -11.08 -12.28
CA GLU A 499 -11.51 -9.70 -12.77
C GLU A 499 -11.62 -8.74 -11.61
N GLY A 500 -10.98 -7.58 -11.71
CA GLY A 500 -11.06 -6.50 -10.73
C GLY A 500 -10.95 -5.16 -11.41
N SER A 501 -11.61 -4.16 -10.84
CA SER A 501 -11.66 -2.80 -11.35
C SER A 501 -11.16 -1.79 -10.33
N LYS A 502 -10.55 -0.71 -10.83
CA LYS A 502 -10.18 0.47 -10.07
C LYS A 502 -10.87 1.67 -10.66
N ALA A 503 -11.61 2.39 -9.85
CA ALA A 503 -12.42 3.51 -10.30
C ALA A 503 -11.59 4.64 -10.92
N GLY A 504 -12.18 5.30 -11.91
CA GLY A 504 -11.70 6.55 -12.44
C GLY A 504 -11.89 7.72 -11.48
N GLY A 505 -11.47 8.90 -11.90
CA GLY A 505 -11.51 10.07 -11.02
C GLY A 505 -11.10 11.34 -11.72
N PHE A 506 -10.63 12.29 -10.90
CA PHE A 506 -10.23 13.61 -11.34
C PHE A 506 -8.75 13.88 -11.05
N ASP A 507 -8.05 14.46 -12.04
CA ASP A 507 -6.63 14.78 -11.90
C ASP A 507 -6.43 16.01 -11.01
N ILE A 508 -5.92 15.77 -9.80
CA ILE A 508 -5.60 16.82 -8.85
C ILE A 508 -4.36 17.65 -9.23
N ARG A 509 -3.40 17.06 -9.94
CA ARG A 509 -2.06 17.65 -10.16
C ARG A 509 -1.92 18.37 -11.51
N GLY A 510 -2.89 18.31 -12.39
CA GLY A 510 -2.83 18.99 -13.67
C GLY A 510 -2.71 20.51 -13.53
N ASN A 511 -1.62 21.08 -14.05
CA ASN A 511 -1.33 22.52 -13.98
C ASN A 511 -1.87 23.30 -15.19
N SER A 512 -2.26 22.60 -16.24
CA SER A 512 -2.73 23.20 -17.49
C SER A 512 -4.25 23.32 -17.55
N ILE A 513 -4.74 24.28 -18.35
CA ILE A 513 -6.17 24.42 -18.61
C ILE A 513 -6.62 23.22 -19.45
N PRO A 514 -7.56 22.37 -18.97
CA PRO A 514 -8.03 21.24 -19.74
C PRO A 514 -8.57 21.64 -21.11
N GLY A 515 -8.20 20.90 -22.16
CA GLY A 515 -8.69 21.11 -23.52
C GLY A 515 -8.10 22.29 -24.29
N THR A 516 -7.05 22.97 -23.80
CA THR A 516 -6.41 24.07 -24.54
C THR A 516 -5.17 23.61 -25.33
N PRO A 517 -5.05 23.98 -26.64
CA PRO A 517 -3.93 23.57 -27.48
C PRO A 517 -2.59 24.25 -27.17
N LEU A 518 -2.59 25.35 -26.41
CA LEU A 518 -1.38 26.13 -26.09
C LEU A 518 -0.49 25.47 -25.06
N VAL A 519 -1.04 24.51 -24.35
CA VAL A 519 -0.37 23.74 -23.35
C VAL A 519 -0.46 22.29 -23.83
N SER A 520 0.61 21.75 -24.34
CA SER A 520 0.64 20.47 -25.07
C SER A 520 0.39 19.25 -24.20
N SER A 521 -0.56 19.34 -23.30
CA SER A 521 -0.95 18.18 -22.51
C SER A 521 -2.34 17.74 -22.89
N ALA A 522 -2.41 16.66 -23.60
CA ALA A 522 -3.64 15.89 -23.80
C ALA A 522 -4.10 15.16 -22.52
N GLY A 523 -3.84 15.70 -21.35
CA GLY A 523 -4.40 15.23 -20.09
C GLY A 523 -5.75 15.91 -19.91
N GLY A 524 -6.82 15.11 -19.85
CA GLY A 524 -8.13 15.58 -19.43
C GLY A 524 -8.12 15.98 -17.95
N TRP A 525 -9.20 16.56 -17.51
CA TRP A 525 -9.52 16.74 -16.11
C TRP A 525 -9.89 15.38 -15.46
N GLU A 526 -10.49 14.49 -16.24
CA GLU A 526 -10.99 13.19 -15.84
C GLU A 526 -10.10 12.07 -16.39
N PHE A 527 -10.00 10.97 -15.65
CA PHE A 527 -9.41 9.72 -16.08
C PHE A 527 -10.38 8.56 -15.83
N GLU A 528 -10.31 7.56 -16.69
CA GLU A 528 -11.23 6.41 -16.69
C GLU A 528 -10.79 5.32 -15.71
N GLU A 529 -11.66 4.34 -15.50
CA GLU A 529 -11.35 3.14 -14.71
C GLU A 529 -10.19 2.33 -15.30
N GLU A 530 -9.53 1.58 -14.45
CA GLU A 530 -8.49 0.61 -14.77
C GLU A 530 -9.01 -0.79 -14.46
N ASN A 531 -8.77 -1.75 -15.34
CA ASN A 531 -9.24 -3.11 -15.21
C ASN A 531 -8.08 -4.11 -15.16
N ALA A 532 -8.23 -5.15 -14.33
CA ALA A 532 -7.27 -6.24 -14.20
C ALA A 532 -7.96 -7.59 -14.42
N THR A 533 -7.39 -8.44 -15.27
CA THR A 533 -7.81 -9.83 -15.45
C THR A 533 -6.68 -10.76 -15.03
N ASN A 534 -6.91 -11.61 -14.05
CA ASN A 534 -5.90 -12.51 -13.49
C ASN A 534 -6.28 -13.98 -13.63
N ILE A 535 -5.34 -14.79 -14.09
CA ILE A 535 -5.40 -16.25 -14.04
C ILE A 535 -4.27 -16.74 -13.14
N GLU A 536 -4.63 -17.57 -12.18
CA GLU A 536 -3.68 -18.08 -11.19
C GLU A 536 -3.81 -19.60 -11.05
N TRP A 537 -2.67 -20.30 -10.96
CA TRP A 537 -2.57 -21.70 -10.58
C TRP A 537 -1.72 -21.82 -9.33
N GLY A 538 -2.21 -22.52 -8.32
CA GLY A 538 -1.49 -22.70 -7.06
C GLY A 538 -1.46 -24.15 -6.59
N TYR A 539 -0.45 -24.44 -5.78
CA TYR A 539 -0.29 -25.69 -5.04
C TYR A 539 0.08 -25.37 -3.60
N LYS A 540 -0.61 -25.97 -2.66
CA LYS A 540 -0.35 -25.83 -1.22
C LYS A 540 -0.23 -27.19 -0.57
N MET A 541 0.70 -27.31 0.39
CA MET A 541 0.84 -28.50 1.22
C MET A 541 1.23 -28.15 2.65
N LYS A 542 0.77 -28.96 3.59
CA LYS A 542 1.14 -28.91 5.00
C LYS A 542 1.50 -30.30 5.53
N SER A 543 2.33 -30.33 6.55
CA SER A 543 2.61 -31.52 7.35
C SER A 543 2.92 -31.06 8.78
N ASP A 544 3.10 -31.98 9.71
CA ASP A 544 3.44 -31.65 11.09
C ASP A 544 4.67 -30.76 11.22
N ARG A 545 5.55 -30.75 10.24
CA ARG A 545 6.85 -30.05 10.31
C ARG A 545 7.14 -29.11 9.13
N ALA A 546 6.29 -29.08 8.12
CA ALA A 546 6.54 -28.29 6.93
C ALA A 546 5.25 -27.73 6.35
N SER A 547 5.31 -26.52 5.82
CA SER A 547 4.34 -25.99 4.88
C SER A 547 5.04 -25.48 3.63
N PHE A 548 4.36 -25.56 2.49
CA PHE A 548 4.87 -25.07 1.22
C PHE A 548 3.72 -24.60 0.36
N ASP A 549 3.89 -23.41 -0.20
CA ASP A 549 2.97 -22.78 -1.16
C ASP A 549 3.74 -22.43 -2.42
N PHE A 550 3.13 -22.70 -3.56
CA PHE A 550 3.60 -22.28 -4.86
C PHE A 550 2.44 -21.71 -5.67
N THR A 551 2.67 -20.57 -6.31
CA THR A 551 1.69 -19.92 -7.17
C THR A 551 2.37 -19.46 -8.45
N TYR A 552 1.77 -19.75 -9.59
CA TYR A 552 2.05 -19.14 -10.89
C TYR A 552 0.86 -18.29 -11.30
N PHE A 553 1.10 -17.10 -11.82
CA PHE A 553 0.06 -16.16 -12.21
C PHE A 553 0.40 -15.44 -13.50
N THR A 554 -0.65 -15.02 -14.22
CA THR A 554 -0.61 -14.07 -15.31
C THR A 554 -1.74 -13.07 -15.13
N THR A 555 -1.41 -11.79 -15.26
CA THR A 555 -2.37 -10.69 -15.09
C THR A 555 -2.25 -9.73 -16.26
N GLU A 556 -3.38 -9.39 -16.87
CA GLU A 556 -3.51 -8.34 -17.87
C GLU A 556 -4.14 -7.12 -17.23
N TYR A 557 -3.57 -5.95 -17.48
CA TYR A 557 -4.11 -4.66 -17.07
C TYR A 557 -4.47 -3.85 -18.30
N ASP A 558 -5.72 -3.38 -18.35
CA ASP A 558 -6.23 -2.48 -19.38
C ASP A 558 -6.49 -1.10 -18.80
N ASP A 559 -6.26 -0.06 -19.62
CA ASP A 559 -6.47 1.33 -19.25
C ASP A 559 -5.76 1.78 -17.96
N LEU A 560 -4.51 1.29 -17.78
CA LEU A 560 -3.68 1.54 -16.61
C LEU A 560 -3.58 3.03 -16.29
N GLN A 561 -3.97 3.41 -15.07
CA GLN A 561 -3.88 4.78 -14.59
C GLN A 561 -2.45 5.15 -14.27
N THR A 562 -1.90 6.10 -14.98
CA THR A 562 -0.52 6.54 -14.83
C THR A 562 -0.43 8.03 -14.61
N SER A 563 0.53 8.46 -13.79
CA SER A 563 0.90 9.85 -13.61
C SER A 563 2.14 10.15 -14.44
N VAL A 564 2.00 11.02 -15.44
CA VAL A 564 3.07 11.33 -16.40
C VAL A 564 3.54 12.76 -16.19
N PHE A 565 4.86 12.95 -16.04
CA PHE A 565 5.48 14.28 -15.95
C PHE A 565 5.33 15.02 -17.28
N ASP A 566 4.91 16.29 -17.24
CA ASP A 566 4.68 17.12 -18.44
C ASP A 566 5.95 17.71 -19.07
N GLY A 567 7.11 17.42 -18.47
CA GLY A 567 8.42 17.89 -18.92
C GLY A 567 8.83 19.26 -18.37
N VAL A 568 8.02 19.89 -17.52
CA VAL A 568 8.32 21.20 -16.94
C VAL A 568 8.12 21.20 -15.43
N LEU A 569 6.90 21.25 -14.93
CA LEU A 569 6.58 21.30 -13.49
C LEU A 569 5.35 20.47 -13.11
N GLY A 570 4.61 19.96 -14.09
CA GLY A 570 3.34 19.31 -13.87
C GLY A 570 3.40 17.80 -14.01
N PHE A 571 2.50 17.15 -13.30
CA PHE A 571 2.12 15.77 -13.57
C PHE A 571 0.68 15.75 -14.04
N LYS A 572 0.34 14.85 -14.92
CA LYS A 572 -1.03 14.63 -15.36
C LYS A 572 -1.35 13.14 -15.26
N VAL A 573 -2.58 12.86 -14.91
CA VAL A 573 -3.11 11.50 -14.93
C VAL A 573 -3.73 11.21 -16.29
N GLY A 574 -3.59 9.98 -16.73
CA GLY A 574 -4.25 9.47 -17.92
C GLY A 574 -4.23 7.95 -17.94
N ASN A 575 -5.16 7.37 -18.68
CA ASN A 575 -5.19 5.94 -18.97
C ASN A 575 -4.29 5.70 -20.18
N ALA A 576 -3.06 5.30 -19.91
CA ALA A 576 -2.02 5.37 -20.93
C ALA A 576 -1.70 4.04 -21.60
N SER A 577 -2.08 2.89 -21.01
CA SER A 577 -1.43 1.64 -21.41
C SER A 577 -2.19 0.39 -21.05
N ALA A 578 -1.90 -0.67 -21.77
CA ALA A 578 -2.10 -2.03 -21.32
C ALA A 578 -0.76 -2.61 -20.84
N ALA A 579 -0.81 -3.48 -19.85
CA ALA A 579 0.36 -4.17 -19.33
C ALA A 579 0.07 -5.65 -19.09
N GLU A 580 1.06 -6.50 -19.35
CA GLU A 580 1.06 -7.92 -19.02
C GLU A 580 2.05 -8.18 -17.89
N LEU A 581 1.66 -9.02 -16.97
CA LEU A 581 2.42 -9.37 -15.79
C LEU A 581 2.40 -10.89 -15.59
N ASP A 582 3.54 -11.53 -15.73
CA ASP A 582 3.72 -12.96 -15.49
C ASP A 582 4.68 -13.21 -14.34
N GLY A 583 4.40 -14.21 -13.53
CA GLY A 583 5.32 -14.51 -12.44
C GLY A 583 5.02 -15.78 -11.67
N PHE A 584 5.90 -16.08 -10.73
CA PHE A 584 5.66 -17.11 -9.74
C PHE A 584 6.09 -16.66 -8.36
N GLU A 585 5.48 -17.24 -7.36
CA GLU A 585 5.75 -17.05 -5.95
C GLU A 585 5.86 -18.40 -5.27
N MET A 586 6.77 -18.52 -4.34
CA MET A 586 6.85 -19.67 -3.45
C MET A 586 7.24 -19.24 -2.06
N GLN A 587 6.68 -19.89 -1.07
CA GLN A 587 7.05 -19.72 0.33
C GLN A 587 7.00 -21.08 1.03
N GLY A 588 7.84 -21.26 2.02
CA GLY A 588 7.88 -22.50 2.79
C GLY A 588 8.41 -22.29 4.19
N ARG A 589 7.88 -23.07 5.12
CA ARG A 589 8.32 -23.17 6.52
C ARG A 589 8.73 -24.59 6.80
N TYR A 590 9.78 -24.76 7.57
CA TYR A 590 10.27 -26.09 7.98
C TYR A 590 10.82 -26.09 9.40
N LEU A 591 10.23 -26.88 10.27
CA LEU A 591 10.70 -27.08 11.63
C LEU A 591 11.92 -28.01 11.60
N LEU A 592 13.11 -27.45 11.65
CA LEU A 592 14.37 -28.21 11.63
C LEU A 592 14.55 -29.01 12.92
N THR A 593 14.27 -28.37 14.05
CA THR A 593 14.19 -28.96 15.40
C THR A 593 12.93 -28.43 16.08
N ASP A 594 12.63 -28.87 17.29
CA ASP A 594 11.48 -28.34 18.05
C ASP A 594 11.63 -26.86 18.40
N ASN A 595 12.83 -26.29 18.32
CA ASN A 595 13.15 -24.90 18.66
C ASN A 595 13.83 -24.12 17.52
N LEU A 596 13.81 -24.66 16.29
CA LEU A 596 14.42 -24.00 15.14
C LEU A 596 13.54 -24.18 13.91
N GLU A 597 12.96 -23.08 13.48
CA GLU A 597 12.20 -22.99 12.25
C GLU A 597 13.02 -22.30 11.15
N PHE A 598 12.90 -22.83 9.95
CA PHE A 598 13.45 -22.24 8.73
C PHE A 598 12.29 -21.73 7.87
N TYR A 599 12.31 -20.45 7.53
CA TYR A 599 11.42 -19.84 6.56
C TYR A 599 12.18 -19.41 5.31
N ALA A 600 11.62 -19.66 4.15
CA ALA A 600 12.14 -19.18 2.88
C ALA A 600 11.02 -18.74 1.97
N SER A 601 11.22 -17.64 1.26
CA SER A 601 10.34 -17.20 0.20
C SER A 601 11.14 -16.77 -1.04
N MET A 602 10.52 -16.94 -2.21
CA MET A 602 11.10 -16.55 -3.48
C MET A 602 9.98 -16.09 -4.42
N ALA A 603 10.26 -15.04 -5.17
CA ALA A 603 9.35 -14.58 -6.24
C ALA A 603 10.15 -14.23 -7.49
N SER A 604 9.49 -14.32 -8.63
CA SER A 604 9.98 -13.81 -9.92
C SER A 604 8.83 -13.15 -10.65
N LEU A 605 9.12 -11.99 -11.21
CA LEU A 605 8.16 -11.15 -11.90
C LEU A 605 8.72 -10.75 -13.25
N ASP A 606 7.91 -10.86 -14.29
CA ASP A 606 8.18 -10.35 -15.64
C ASP A 606 7.05 -9.39 -16.00
N TYR A 607 7.34 -8.11 -16.14
CA TYR A 607 6.39 -7.05 -16.39
C TYR A 607 6.64 -6.42 -17.73
N LYS A 608 5.60 -6.24 -18.54
CA LYS A 608 5.72 -5.69 -19.88
C LYS A 608 4.52 -4.80 -20.20
N PHE A 609 4.81 -3.55 -20.59
CA PHE A 609 3.81 -2.71 -21.23
C PHE A 609 3.57 -3.21 -22.66
N THR A 610 2.30 -3.46 -23.02
CA THR A 610 1.89 -3.99 -24.32
C THR A 610 1.42 -2.90 -25.28
N ASP A 611 0.87 -1.81 -24.77
CA ASP A 611 0.47 -0.64 -25.55
C ASP A 611 0.87 0.66 -24.83
N TRP A 612 2.11 1.11 -25.07
CA TRP A 612 2.57 2.40 -24.58
C TRP A 612 2.82 3.33 -25.77
N LYS A 613 1.94 4.29 -25.97
CA LYS A 613 1.99 5.19 -27.13
C LYS A 613 3.19 6.14 -27.18
N THR A 614 3.99 6.23 -26.12
CA THR A 614 5.04 7.24 -25.96
C THR A 614 6.43 6.69 -25.63
N VAL A 615 6.59 5.39 -25.30
CA VAL A 615 7.85 4.79 -24.83
C VAL A 615 8.05 3.40 -25.42
N SER A 616 9.29 3.08 -25.81
CA SER A 616 9.66 1.73 -26.27
C SER A 616 9.50 0.72 -25.13
N ALA A 617 8.89 -0.41 -25.43
CA ALA A 617 8.65 -1.49 -24.47
C ALA A 617 9.95 -1.97 -23.80
N HIS A 618 9.99 -1.94 -22.49
CA HIS A 618 11.09 -2.49 -21.70
C HIS A 618 10.56 -3.62 -20.83
N THR A 619 11.24 -4.76 -20.88
CA THR A 619 10.96 -5.90 -20.03
C THR A 619 11.81 -5.79 -18.76
N VAL A 620 11.16 -5.78 -17.59
CA VAL A 620 11.84 -5.75 -16.30
C VAL A 620 11.70 -7.13 -15.66
N ARG A 621 12.82 -7.73 -15.26
CA ARG A 621 12.86 -8.99 -14.52
C ARG A 621 13.43 -8.74 -13.13
N LEU A 622 12.61 -8.94 -12.12
CA LEU A 622 13.00 -8.76 -10.73
C LEU A 622 12.97 -10.10 -9.99
N PRO A 623 14.09 -10.79 -9.80
CA PRO A 623 14.16 -11.92 -8.89
C PRO A 623 14.24 -11.43 -7.45
N GLN A 624 13.31 -11.86 -6.60
CA GLN A 624 13.37 -11.63 -5.16
C GLN A 624 13.54 -12.98 -4.45
N MET A 625 14.55 -13.06 -3.58
CA MET A 625 14.80 -14.24 -2.75
C MET A 625 15.06 -13.80 -1.31
N VAL A 626 14.24 -14.28 -0.40
CA VAL A 626 14.37 -14.00 1.03
C VAL A 626 14.51 -15.31 1.80
N PHE A 627 15.54 -15.38 2.65
CA PHE A 627 15.73 -16.48 3.58
C PHE A 627 15.75 -15.92 5.00
N ILE A 628 14.86 -16.40 5.84
CA ILE A 628 14.78 -16.03 7.25
C ILE A 628 14.92 -17.31 8.06
N VAL A 629 15.83 -17.30 9.02
CA VAL A 629 16.00 -18.38 9.99
C VAL A 629 15.58 -17.83 11.35
N THR A 630 14.46 -18.31 11.87
CA THR A 630 13.91 -17.89 13.15
C THR A 630 14.23 -18.91 14.23
N ASP A 631 14.38 -18.43 15.47
CA ASP A 631 14.64 -19.20 16.70
C ASP A 631 15.98 -19.94 16.78
N LEU A 632 17.02 -19.16 16.93
CA LEU A 632 18.18 -19.54 17.72
C LEU A 632 18.12 -18.76 19.03
N VAL A 633 18.20 -19.51 20.17
CA VAL A 633 18.37 -19.00 21.54
C VAL A 633 19.11 -17.65 21.56
N PRO A 634 18.76 -16.65 22.40
CA PRO A 634 19.03 -15.21 22.22
C PRO A 634 20.50 -14.78 22.16
N ALA A 635 21.28 -15.33 21.27
CA ALA A 635 22.69 -14.98 21.06
C ALA A 635 23.20 -15.08 19.62
N LEU A 636 22.41 -15.49 18.63
CA LEU A 636 22.93 -15.55 17.26
C LEU A 636 21.81 -15.35 16.22
N PHE A 637 21.56 -14.10 15.86
CA PHE A 637 20.86 -13.76 14.61
C PHE A 637 21.82 -14.03 13.45
N LEU A 638 21.63 -15.14 12.74
CA LEU A 638 22.30 -15.36 11.48
C LEU A 638 21.38 -14.96 10.34
N LEU A 639 21.37 -13.69 10.00
CA LEU A 639 20.83 -13.21 8.74
C LEU A 639 21.77 -13.66 7.62
N LEU A 640 21.54 -14.83 7.04
CA LEU A 640 22.23 -15.24 5.82
C LEU A 640 21.63 -14.47 4.64
N LYS A 641 22.02 -13.20 4.53
CA LYS A 641 21.89 -12.45 3.30
C LYS A 641 22.87 -13.08 2.30
N ILE A 642 22.41 -14.03 1.49
CA ILE A 642 23.19 -14.48 0.33
C ILE A 642 23.17 -13.35 -0.70
N GLN A 643 23.95 -12.32 -0.41
CA GLN A 643 24.12 -11.12 -1.24
C GLN A 643 25.23 -11.30 -2.28
N ARG A 644 25.73 -12.53 -2.48
CA ARG A 644 26.93 -12.79 -3.28
C ARG A 644 26.74 -13.71 -4.48
N MET A 645 25.57 -13.74 -5.10
CA MET A 645 25.46 -14.45 -6.37
C MET A 645 24.91 -13.65 -7.55
N LEU A 646 24.60 -12.40 -7.35
CA LEU A 646 24.29 -11.49 -8.46
C LEU A 646 24.84 -10.12 -8.05
N ASP A 647 25.88 -9.66 -8.71
CA ASP A 647 26.27 -8.25 -8.77
C ASP A 647 25.11 -7.47 -9.39
N LEU A 648 24.12 -7.12 -8.57
CA LEU A 648 23.01 -6.24 -8.91
C LEU A 648 22.61 -5.48 -7.65
N HIS A 649 23.55 -4.69 -7.13
CA HIS A 649 23.21 -3.44 -6.49
C HIS A 649 22.90 -2.47 -7.62
N THR A 650 21.65 -2.45 -8.04
CA THR A 650 21.14 -1.33 -8.79
C THR A 650 19.64 -1.35 -8.59
N ILE A 651 19.16 -0.55 -7.63
CA ILE A 651 17.84 0.06 -7.80
C ILE A 651 18.06 0.98 -9.00
N LEU A 652 17.83 0.47 -10.19
CA LEU A 652 17.92 1.23 -11.42
C LEU A 652 16.72 2.15 -11.47
N PHE A 653 16.93 3.42 -11.16
CA PHE A 653 16.05 4.49 -11.58
C PHE A 653 16.22 4.62 -13.10
N TYR A 654 15.32 4.01 -13.87
CA TYR A 654 15.24 4.28 -15.30
C TYR A 654 14.46 5.57 -15.54
N GLN A 655 15.16 6.61 -15.89
CA GLN A 655 14.59 7.74 -16.58
C GLN A 655 14.38 7.33 -18.04
N ILE A 656 13.16 6.94 -18.38
CA ILE A 656 12.73 6.93 -19.77
C ILE A 656 12.34 8.36 -20.07
N THR A 657 12.91 8.95 -21.10
CA THR A 657 12.72 10.32 -21.59
C THR A 657 11.41 10.96 -21.11
N GLY A 658 11.48 11.72 -20.00
CA GLY A 658 10.35 12.48 -19.46
C GLY A 658 9.52 11.81 -18.36
N CYS A 659 9.82 10.60 -17.90
CA CYS A 659 9.15 9.96 -16.77
C CYS A 659 10.16 9.47 -15.73
N LEU A 660 9.99 9.92 -14.50
CA LEU A 660 10.64 9.33 -13.34
C LEU A 660 9.76 8.15 -12.90
N MET A 661 10.16 6.92 -13.21
CA MET A 661 9.52 5.72 -12.71
C MET A 661 10.38 5.19 -11.56
N LEU A 662 9.89 5.34 -10.33
CA LEU A 662 10.41 4.60 -9.18
C LEU A 662 9.94 3.15 -9.30
N ILE A 663 10.85 2.23 -9.55
CA ILE A 663 10.61 0.79 -9.43
C ILE A 663 11.27 0.32 -8.14
#